data_9b5db6d0c5cbdab15ddb726cfce18f75
#
_entry.id   9b5db6d0c5cbdab15ddb726cfce18f75
#
_cell.length_a   1.000
_cell.length_b   1.000
_cell.length_c   1.000
_cell.angle_alpha   90.00
_cell.angle_beta   90.00
_cell.angle_gamma   90.00
#
_symmetry.space_group_name_H-M   'P 1'
#
loop_
_entity.id
_entity.type
_entity.pdbx_description
1 polymer ?
#
loop_
_entity_poly.entity_id
_entity_poly.type
_entity_poly.pdbx_seq_one_letter_code
_entity_poly.pdbx_strand_id
1 'polypeptide(L)'
;MMRRKWNEKDKGISVLRRMMLWFHGIEARCALVVLLGGLALFGMFSLASAPQRYSLSVGSISHHTITATKDVVDEITTAERRTAAANAVEPTYHLKEGASEEVMSSLAKLFDELRTVQQYGLTLRGEGVTAEEWSNHTFEEGELEYAQSLVKTITLNRYQTITLLRSETTDYDDMVSNVTLAVKNTLNTTIREGQVNQSIQTILQIVGYKVEISLYQNIVPTVLRTCVQPNMVIEEEATAEARQKAMDAVEPVTYLQGQNIVREGERVSANQIAMLTSLGLLENDNYDYTIYLGAAMLVAAVMVTLLLLLRLLSPELLHDARRLAVIMLVMVVNEGVAALMVKLVNVYLAPVAMGSMLLTGLLGAPAGIAGTFSMAIMVSGLAAASNTAFSTQMVLLLLCGIIGGIVSVLFLRVKPQRFRMVLCGLIVAVVNVAMIAATGLMTSNDLHTVLYNAAWSIGGGILSALLAAGIQPVFEAAFNLATPSKLLELANPNHPLLRRLLIEAPGTYHHSIIVANLAEAAAEKIGANPYLARTAAYFHDVGKLKRPMYFKENQMGDNPHDRTDPYVSAAILTTHTRDGVQLAQKYHLPPEIQRIILEHHGDTPVMYFYHKALQQSDGKPVDIADFRYDGPRPCTKESAVIMLADTIEAAVRSMPDPTPQAIERFIEKLVRGKLEDGQLSNSPLTLKDIDGICEAFATVLNGVFHERIEYPNVKIPEREEKSAPVAETPAAPPREEPKEAAAPAAKPSEAPAEAAAEEAPVQADAGKKEDEQA
;
A
#
# COMPACT_ATOMS: atom_id res chain seq x y z
N MET A 1 11.34 36.21 -4.27
CA MET A 1 12.35 35.90 -5.32
C MET A 1 13.66 36.64 -4.99
N MET A 2 14.43 36.19 -4.01
CA MET A 2 15.78 36.72 -3.77
C MET A 2 16.79 35.74 -4.41
N ARG A 3 17.21 36.03 -5.64
CA ARG A 3 18.45 35.48 -6.19
C ARG A 3 19.61 36.03 -5.35
N ARG A 4 20.17 35.23 -4.41
CA ARG A 4 21.45 35.53 -3.77
C ARG A 4 22.48 35.72 -4.90
N LYS A 5 22.96 36.97 -5.06
CA LYS A 5 24.14 37.28 -5.87
C LYS A 5 25.31 36.48 -5.27
N TRP A 6 25.80 35.53 -6.02
CA TRP A 6 27.01 34.78 -5.71
C TRP A 6 28.19 35.75 -5.69
N ASN A 7 28.75 35.92 -4.51
CA ASN A 7 29.90 36.77 -4.32
C ASN A 7 31.15 35.96 -4.75
N GLU A 8 32.08 36.56 -5.50
CA GLU A 8 33.30 35.94 -6.03
C GLU A 8 34.27 35.39 -4.95
N LYS A 9 34.01 35.61 -3.67
CA LYS A 9 34.78 35.08 -2.53
C LYS A 9 34.62 33.59 -2.28
N ASP A 10 33.70 32.90 -2.97
CA ASP A 10 33.42 31.48 -2.73
C ASP A 10 34.22 30.48 -3.61
N LYS A 11 35.16 30.98 -4.41
CA LYS A 11 35.96 30.12 -5.33
C LYS A 11 37.01 29.23 -4.64
N GLY A 12 37.20 29.35 -3.31
CA GLY A 12 38.19 28.57 -2.56
C GLY A 12 37.64 27.50 -1.61
N ILE A 13 36.33 27.30 -1.55
CA ILE A 13 35.71 26.34 -0.62
C ILE A 13 35.70 24.93 -1.26
N SER A 14 36.37 23.95 -0.60
CA SER A 14 36.38 22.56 -1.06
C SER A 14 34.95 22.02 -1.25
N VAL A 15 34.74 21.13 -2.22
CA VAL A 15 33.43 20.48 -2.52
C VAL A 15 32.81 19.88 -1.25
N LEU A 16 33.63 19.29 -0.38
CA LEU A 16 33.20 18.76 0.92
C LEU A 16 32.62 19.84 1.84
N ARG A 17 33.23 21.02 1.90
CA ARG A 17 32.76 22.13 2.75
C ARG A 17 31.47 22.74 2.18
N ARG A 18 31.33 22.77 0.83
CA ARG A 18 30.06 23.14 0.16
C ARG A 18 28.96 22.14 0.46
N MET A 19 29.26 20.85 0.40
CA MET A 19 28.31 19.79 0.80
C MET A 19 27.93 19.91 2.27
N MET A 20 28.90 20.11 3.19
CA MET A 20 28.60 20.34 4.62
C MET A 20 27.72 21.56 4.85
N LEU A 21 27.99 22.69 4.20
CA LEU A 21 27.16 23.89 4.29
C LEU A 21 25.77 23.68 3.69
N TRP A 22 25.67 22.89 2.62
CA TRP A 22 24.39 22.50 2.03
C TRP A 22 23.60 21.60 2.99
N PHE A 23 24.24 20.60 3.63
CA PHE A 23 23.60 19.73 4.63
C PHE A 23 23.08 20.48 5.86
N HIS A 24 23.59 21.66 6.18
CA HIS A 24 23.06 22.51 7.25
C HIS A 24 21.95 23.46 6.77
N GLY A 25 21.70 23.54 5.47
CA GLY A 25 20.64 24.36 4.89
C GLY A 25 19.24 23.76 5.12
N ILE A 26 18.23 24.60 5.14
CA ILE A 26 16.80 24.18 5.24
C ILE A 26 16.44 23.24 4.09
N GLU A 27 16.90 23.55 2.87
CA GLU A 27 16.63 22.75 1.66
C GLU A 27 17.16 21.31 1.77
N ALA A 28 18.36 21.15 2.36
CA ALA A 28 18.93 19.82 2.57
C ALA A 28 18.19 19.00 3.63
N ARG A 29 17.73 19.66 4.70
CA ARG A 29 16.91 19.00 5.72
C ARG A 29 15.58 18.53 5.14
N CYS A 30 14.94 19.36 4.32
CA CYS A 30 13.72 19.00 3.63
C CYS A 30 13.95 17.82 2.67
N ALA A 31 15.03 17.86 1.88
CA ALA A 31 15.40 16.77 0.97
C ALA A 31 15.70 15.46 1.72
N LEU A 32 16.39 15.55 2.86
CA LEU A 32 16.67 14.37 3.71
C LEU A 32 15.39 13.75 4.27
N VAL A 33 14.45 14.58 4.76
CA VAL A 33 13.16 14.10 5.27
C VAL A 33 12.36 13.38 4.17
N VAL A 34 12.30 13.96 2.97
CA VAL A 34 11.62 13.35 1.82
C VAL A 34 12.29 12.02 1.42
N LEU A 35 13.62 11.97 1.40
CA LEU A 35 14.36 10.75 1.08
C LEU A 35 14.10 9.66 2.12
N LEU A 36 14.22 9.97 3.41
CA LEU A 36 13.99 9.02 4.49
C LEU A 36 12.53 8.55 4.52
N GLY A 37 11.58 9.46 4.31
CA GLY A 37 10.17 9.13 4.19
C GLY A 37 9.88 8.21 3.00
N GLY A 38 10.46 8.50 1.84
CA GLY A 38 10.35 7.66 0.65
C GLY A 38 10.95 6.26 0.84
N LEU A 39 12.12 6.17 1.51
CA LEU A 39 12.73 4.89 1.85
C LEU A 39 11.88 4.10 2.86
N ALA A 40 11.29 4.76 3.86
CA ALA A 40 10.39 4.12 4.81
C ALA A 40 9.12 3.58 4.13
N LEU A 41 8.51 4.37 3.23
CA LEU A 41 7.36 3.95 2.43
C LEU A 41 7.72 2.78 1.52
N PHE A 42 8.87 2.84 0.84
CA PHE A 42 9.36 1.72 0.01
C PHE A 42 9.56 0.46 0.83
N GLY A 43 10.21 0.55 2.00
CA GLY A 43 10.40 -0.59 2.90
C GLY A 43 9.08 -1.18 3.38
N MET A 44 8.14 -0.33 3.81
CA MET A 44 6.81 -0.73 4.27
C MET A 44 6.00 -1.40 3.14
N PHE A 45 5.96 -0.77 1.96
CA PHE A 45 5.27 -1.31 0.80
C PHE A 45 5.88 -2.64 0.34
N SER A 46 7.22 -2.74 0.28
CA SER A 46 7.93 -3.96 -0.10
C SER A 46 7.65 -5.12 0.86
N LEU A 47 7.67 -4.87 2.18
CA LEU A 47 7.31 -5.85 3.20
C LEU A 47 5.84 -6.28 3.09
N ALA A 48 4.97 -5.33 2.81
CA ALA A 48 3.55 -5.58 2.65
C ALA A 48 3.22 -6.34 1.36
N SER A 49 3.93 -6.05 0.27
CA SER A 49 3.74 -6.66 -1.06
C SER A 49 4.52 -7.96 -1.26
N ALA A 50 5.43 -8.32 -0.33
CA ALA A 50 6.19 -9.55 -0.45
C ALA A 50 5.23 -10.76 -0.49
N PRO A 51 5.31 -11.61 -1.54
CA PRO A 51 4.50 -12.81 -1.64
C PRO A 51 4.81 -13.76 -0.47
N GLN A 52 3.79 -14.46 0.02
CA GLN A 52 4.01 -15.56 0.96
C GLN A 52 4.85 -16.64 0.26
N ARG A 53 5.94 -17.02 0.86
CA ARG A 53 6.79 -18.11 0.39
C ARG A 53 6.57 -19.34 1.27
N TYR A 54 6.58 -20.50 0.61
CA TYR A 54 6.29 -21.76 1.25
C TYR A 54 7.53 -22.67 1.20
N SER A 55 7.87 -23.28 2.34
CA SER A 55 8.94 -24.29 2.41
C SER A 55 8.34 -25.65 2.07
N LEU A 56 8.27 -26.00 0.79
CA LEU A 56 7.70 -27.23 0.28
C LEU A 56 8.73 -27.98 -0.57
N SER A 57 8.69 -29.31 -0.46
CA SER A 57 9.48 -30.23 -1.29
C SER A 57 8.58 -31.29 -1.89
N VAL A 58 9.05 -31.94 -2.96
CA VAL A 58 8.33 -33.06 -3.58
C VAL A 58 8.05 -34.15 -2.54
N GLY A 59 6.77 -34.50 -2.39
CA GLY A 59 6.33 -35.52 -1.44
C GLY A 59 6.00 -35.02 -0.03
N SER A 60 6.26 -33.75 0.30
CA SER A 60 5.82 -33.14 1.56
C SER A 60 4.29 -32.93 1.55
N ILE A 61 3.70 -32.80 2.74
CA ILE A 61 2.27 -32.47 2.90
C ILE A 61 2.17 -30.94 3.06
N SER A 62 1.29 -30.32 2.28
CA SER A 62 1.05 -28.88 2.41
C SER A 62 0.16 -28.59 3.60
N HIS A 63 0.57 -27.61 4.43
CA HIS A 63 -0.23 -27.09 5.54
C HIS A 63 -1.13 -25.92 5.13
N HIS A 64 -1.09 -25.51 3.86
CA HIS A 64 -1.86 -24.40 3.33
C HIS A 64 -2.40 -24.73 1.93
N THR A 65 -3.57 -24.21 1.62
CA THR A 65 -4.06 -24.18 0.23
C THR A 65 -3.34 -23.05 -0.50
N ILE A 66 -2.62 -23.38 -1.59
CA ILE A 66 -1.83 -22.42 -2.37
C ILE A 66 -2.49 -22.26 -3.74
N THR A 67 -2.80 -21.03 -4.10
CA THR A 67 -3.43 -20.67 -5.38
C THR A 67 -2.42 -20.03 -6.32
N ALA A 68 -2.69 -20.15 -7.62
CA ALA A 68 -1.90 -19.48 -8.65
C ALA A 68 -2.02 -17.95 -8.52
N THR A 69 -0.89 -17.26 -8.37
CA THR A 69 -0.82 -15.79 -8.27
C THR A 69 -0.97 -15.07 -9.61
N LYS A 70 -0.74 -15.78 -10.69
CA LYS A 70 -0.95 -15.40 -12.12
C LYS A 70 -1.19 -16.68 -12.91
N ASP A 71 -1.65 -16.55 -14.15
CA ASP A 71 -1.75 -17.70 -15.04
C ASP A 71 -0.40 -18.38 -15.19
N VAL A 72 -0.36 -19.69 -15.00
CA VAL A 72 0.86 -20.51 -15.06
C VAL A 72 0.61 -21.77 -15.86
N VAL A 73 1.52 -22.09 -16.75
CA VAL A 73 1.48 -23.33 -17.53
C VAL A 73 2.13 -24.46 -16.73
N ASP A 74 1.44 -25.60 -16.64
CA ASP A 74 2.03 -26.85 -16.18
C ASP A 74 2.86 -27.45 -17.31
N GLU A 75 4.13 -27.07 -17.37
CA GLU A 75 5.07 -27.50 -18.41
C GLU A 75 5.24 -29.01 -18.44
N ILE A 76 5.24 -29.67 -17.28
CA ILE A 76 5.47 -31.11 -17.18
C ILE A 76 4.27 -31.86 -17.74
N THR A 77 3.06 -31.56 -17.28
CA THR A 77 1.83 -32.21 -17.80
C THR A 77 1.62 -31.88 -19.28
N THR A 78 1.95 -30.66 -19.72
CA THR A 78 1.88 -30.27 -21.13
C THR A 78 2.86 -31.08 -21.97
N ALA A 79 4.12 -31.25 -21.52
CA ALA A 79 5.12 -32.07 -22.20
C ALA A 79 4.72 -33.57 -22.26
N GLU A 80 4.17 -34.10 -21.17
CA GLU A 80 3.64 -35.46 -21.14
C GLU A 80 2.52 -35.64 -22.17
N ARG A 81 1.55 -34.72 -22.26
CA ARG A 81 0.46 -34.77 -23.24
C ARG A 81 1.00 -34.63 -24.67
N ARG A 82 1.95 -33.79 -24.93
CA ARG A 82 2.61 -33.66 -26.24
C ARG A 82 3.32 -34.95 -26.63
N THR A 83 4.07 -35.55 -25.69
CA THR A 83 4.72 -36.85 -25.93
C THR A 83 3.72 -37.96 -26.19
N ALA A 84 2.63 -37.99 -25.44
CA ALA A 84 1.55 -38.98 -25.67
C ALA A 84 0.88 -38.78 -27.02
N ALA A 85 0.62 -37.54 -27.42
CA ALA A 85 0.07 -37.23 -28.74
C ALA A 85 1.02 -37.65 -29.88
N ALA A 86 2.33 -37.40 -29.74
CA ALA A 86 3.31 -37.85 -30.72
C ALA A 86 3.40 -39.39 -30.84
N ASN A 87 3.32 -40.09 -29.69
CA ASN A 87 3.35 -41.55 -29.67
C ASN A 87 2.08 -42.20 -30.18
N ALA A 88 0.95 -41.50 -30.20
CA ALA A 88 -0.31 -41.98 -30.75
C ALA A 88 -0.37 -41.85 -32.27
N VAL A 89 0.55 -41.16 -32.91
CA VAL A 89 0.63 -41.01 -34.36
C VAL A 89 1.11 -42.32 -34.99
N GLU A 90 0.28 -42.94 -35.80
CA GLU A 90 0.68 -44.10 -36.60
C GLU A 90 1.73 -43.70 -37.65
N PRO A 91 2.80 -44.53 -37.85
CA PRO A 91 3.79 -44.28 -38.90
C PRO A 91 3.18 -44.20 -40.28
N THR A 92 3.61 -43.26 -41.07
CA THR A 92 3.29 -43.14 -42.50
C THR A 92 4.17 -44.09 -43.29
N TYR A 93 3.58 -44.85 -44.22
CA TYR A 93 4.28 -45.81 -45.04
C TYR A 93 4.20 -45.39 -46.50
N HIS A 94 5.30 -45.59 -47.25
CA HIS A 94 5.29 -45.49 -48.72
C HIS A 94 5.74 -46.79 -49.35
N LEU A 95 5.34 -47.03 -50.60
CA LEU A 95 5.74 -48.22 -51.36
C LEU A 95 7.20 -48.09 -51.75
N LYS A 96 8.05 -49.08 -51.37
CA LYS A 96 9.47 -49.12 -51.76
C LYS A 96 9.57 -49.35 -53.25
N GLU A 97 10.08 -48.37 -54.00
CA GLU A 97 10.32 -48.50 -55.45
C GLU A 97 11.25 -49.68 -55.72
N GLY A 98 10.87 -50.55 -56.70
CA GLY A 98 11.66 -51.74 -57.08
C GLY A 98 11.51 -52.93 -56.13
N ALA A 99 10.85 -52.86 -54.95
CA ALA A 99 10.74 -53.94 -54.01
C ALA A 99 10.10 -55.21 -54.62
N SER A 100 9.04 -55.04 -55.43
CA SER A 100 8.39 -56.14 -56.15
C SER A 100 9.30 -56.78 -57.17
N GLU A 101 10.11 -55.98 -57.88
CA GLU A 101 11.10 -56.48 -58.86
C GLU A 101 12.22 -57.23 -58.16
N GLU A 102 12.70 -56.73 -57.03
CA GLU A 102 13.75 -57.36 -56.22
C GLU A 102 13.33 -58.72 -55.70
N VAL A 103 12.10 -58.82 -55.20
CA VAL A 103 11.51 -60.12 -54.74
C VAL A 103 11.33 -61.08 -55.92
N MET A 104 10.81 -60.63 -57.03
CA MET A 104 10.60 -61.48 -58.24
C MET A 104 11.95 -61.93 -58.83
N SER A 105 12.94 -61.09 -58.87
CA SER A 105 14.31 -61.46 -59.30
C SER A 105 14.96 -62.47 -58.35
N SER A 106 14.81 -62.30 -57.05
CA SER A 106 15.32 -63.23 -56.02
C SER A 106 14.64 -64.55 -56.11
N LEU A 107 13.29 -64.58 -56.36
CA LEU A 107 12.50 -65.78 -56.54
C LEU A 107 12.91 -66.54 -57.80
N ALA A 108 13.06 -65.85 -58.94
CA ALA A 108 13.50 -66.45 -60.18
C ALA A 108 14.88 -67.09 -60.07
N LYS A 109 15.84 -66.36 -59.46
CA LYS A 109 17.21 -66.84 -59.19
C LYS A 109 17.17 -68.14 -58.34
N LEU A 110 16.42 -68.11 -57.24
CA LEU A 110 16.30 -69.29 -56.36
C LEU A 110 15.67 -70.50 -57.06
N PHE A 111 14.63 -70.30 -57.89
CA PHE A 111 14.09 -71.32 -58.68
C PHE A 111 15.04 -71.91 -59.76
N ASP A 112 15.87 -71.06 -60.36
CA ASP A 112 16.90 -71.54 -61.29
C ASP A 112 17.96 -72.40 -60.56
N GLU A 113 18.38 -72.01 -59.35
CA GLU A 113 19.29 -72.84 -58.51
C GLU A 113 18.61 -74.18 -58.14
N LEU A 114 17.35 -74.17 -57.70
CA LEU A 114 16.60 -75.36 -57.34
C LEU A 114 16.37 -76.29 -58.57
N ARG A 115 16.18 -75.72 -59.80
CA ARG A 115 16.09 -76.43 -61.08
C ARG A 115 17.36 -77.22 -61.38
N THR A 116 18.52 -76.72 -61.06
CA THR A 116 19.78 -77.48 -61.25
C THR A 116 19.80 -78.76 -60.39
N VAL A 117 19.21 -78.75 -59.21
CA VAL A 117 19.10 -79.92 -58.33
C VAL A 117 18.07 -80.92 -58.98
N GLN A 118 16.93 -80.42 -59.40
CA GLN A 118 15.93 -81.26 -60.07
C GLN A 118 16.46 -81.90 -61.34
N GLN A 119 17.19 -81.14 -62.21
CA GLN A 119 17.84 -81.67 -63.41
C GLN A 119 18.90 -82.70 -63.08
N TYR A 120 19.70 -82.48 -62.01
CA TYR A 120 20.61 -83.50 -61.55
C TYR A 120 19.91 -84.79 -61.12
N GLY A 121 18.76 -84.74 -60.47
CA GLY A 121 17.92 -85.90 -60.18
C GLY A 121 17.46 -86.63 -61.42
N LEU A 122 17.07 -85.93 -62.49
CA LEU A 122 16.74 -86.56 -63.75
C LEU A 122 17.93 -87.27 -64.43
N THR A 123 19.13 -86.74 -64.30
CA THR A 123 20.32 -87.39 -64.82
C THR A 123 20.68 -88.67 -64.04
N LEU A 124 20.45 -88.67 -62.71
CA LEU A 124 20.67 -89.83 -61.85
C LEU A 124 19.65 -90.94 -62.15
N ARG A 125 18.38 -90.61 -62.58
CA ARG A 125 17.33 -91.58 -62.90
C ARG A 125 17.68 -92.42 -64.09
N GLY A 126 18.34 -91.90 -65.07
CA GLY A 126 18.61 -92.62 -66.34
C GLY A 126 17.41 -92.97 -67.19
N GLU A 127 17.63 -93.50 -68.41
CA GLU A 127 16.55 -93.89 -69.31
C GLU A 127 15.97 -95.27 -68.88
N GLY A 128 14.60 -95.38 -68.80
CA GLY A 128 13.94 -96.63 -68.56
C GLY A 128 13.53 -96.94 -67.14
N VAL A 129 13.86 -96.13 -66.13
CA VAL A 129 13.47 -96.29 -64.70
C VAL A 129 12.04 -95.75 -64.50
N THR A 130 11.13 -96.62 -64.02
CA THR A 130 9.73 -96.18 -63.75
C THR A 130 9.63 -95.22 -62.60
N ALA A 131 8.57 -94.41 -62.53
CA ALA A 131 8.35 -93.46 -61.48
C ALA A 131 8.24 -94.12 -60.07
N GLU A 132 7.69 -95.31 -60.02
CA GLU A 132 7.57 -96.10 -58.79
C GLU A 132 8.96 -96.59 -58.28
N GLU A 133 9.78 -97.11 -59.16
CA GLU A 133 11.16 -97.47 -58.83
C GLU A 133 12.00 -96.25 -58.37
N TRP A 134 11.81 -95.08 -59.03
CA TRP A 134 12.53 -93.87 -58.68
C TRP A 134 12.02 -93.29 -57.35
N SER A 135 10.79 -93.44 -56.98
CA SER A 135 10.27 -92.98 -55.70
C SER A 135 10.86 -93.74 -54.51
N ASN A 136 11.33 -95.04 -54.78
CA ASN A 136 11.93 -95.88 -53.74
C ASN A 136 13.45 -95.92 -53.82
N HIS A 137 14.07 -95.14 -54.71
CA HIS A 137 15.52 -95.07 -54.86
C HIS A 137 16.16 -94.50 -53.60
N THR A 138 17.27 -95.11 -53.14
CA THR A 138 18.03 -94.66 -51.99
C THR A 138 19.29 -93.87 -52.47
N PHE A 139 19.34 -92.60 -52.22
CA PHE A 139 20.45 -91.77 -52.63
C PHE A 139 21.63 -91.95 -51.70
N GLU A 140 22.85 -91.99 -52.29
CA GLU A 140 24.11 -92.00 -51.55
C GLU A 140 24.41 -90.64 -50.94
N GLU A 141 25.16 -90.62 -49.81
CA GLU A 141 25.45 -89.34 -49.11
C GLU A 141 26.20 -88.38 -50.03
N GLY A 142 27.15 -88.85 -50.88
CA GLY A 142 27.89 -87.97 -51.79
C GLY A 142 26.97 -87.37 -52.91
N GLU A 143 25.89 -88.05 -53.35
CA GLU A 143 24.91 -87.52 -54.31
C GLU A 143 24.12 -86.37 -53.66
N LEU A 144 23.71 -86.57 -52.38
CA LEU A 144 22.98 -85.54 -51.63
C LEU A 144 23.85 -84.31 -51.33
N GLU A 145 25.11 -84.50 -50.94
CA GLU A 145 26.05 -83.39 -50.68
C GLU A 145 26.28 -82.63 -52.01
N TYR A 146 26.48 -83.31 -53.13
CA TYR A 146 26.65 -82.63 -54.40
C TYR A 146 25.37 -81.86 -54.77
N ALA A 147 24.20 -82.49 -54.69
CA ALA A 147 22.93 -81.81 -54.96
C ALA A 147 22.72 -80.54 -54.09
N GLN A 148 23.06 -80.63 -52.77
CA GLN A 148 23.00 -79.48 -51.90
C GLN A 148 23.98 -78.35 -52.30
N SER A 149 25.15 -78.70 -52.80
CA SER A 149 26.17 -77.78 -53.25
C SER A 149 25.76 -76.93 -54.48
N LEU A 150 24.77 -77.41 -55.25
CA LEU A 150 24.25 -76.70 -56.46
C LEU A 150 23.42 -75.47 -56.07
N VAL A 151 22.87 -75.44 -54.85
CA VAL A 151 22.09 -74.32 -54.38
C VAL A 151 22.97 -73.43 -53.42
N LYS A 152 23.10 -72.18 -53.81
CA LYS A 152 23.96 -71.21 -53.05
C LYS A 152 23.18 -70.27 -52.21
N THR A 153 21.91 -70.03 -52.58
CA THR A 153 21.05 -69.03 -51.95
C THR A 153 20.46 -69.51 -50.62
N ILE A 154 20.18 -70.83 -50.52
CA ILE A 154 19.66 -71.45 -49.30
C ILE A 154 20.34 -72.78 -49.05
N THR A 155 20.35 -73.22 -47.78
CA THR A 155 20.83 -74.55 -47.43
C THR A 155 19.64 -75.53 -47.37
N LEU A 156 19.66 -76.50 -48.32
CA LEU A 156 18.62 -77.52 -48.35
C LEU A 156 18.91 -78.59 -47.29
N ASN A 157 17.87 -78.99 -46.55
CA ASN A 157 18.00 -80.17 -45.69
C ASN A 157 17.83 -81.46 -46.50
N ARG A 158 18.13 -82.62 -45.94
CA ARG A 158 18.10 -83.94 -46.61
C ARG A 158 16.75 -84.23 -47.26
N TYR A 159 15.64 -83.88 -46.56
CA TYR A 159 14.29 -84.14 -47.12
C TYR A 159 13.96 -83.23 -48.31
N GLN A 160 14.35 -81.99 -48.25
CA GLN A 160 14.19 -81.01 -49.32
C GLN A 160 14.97 -81.41 -50.56
N THR A 161 16.23 -81.85 -50.35
CA THR A 161 17.09 -82.34 -51.43
C THR A 161 16.48 -83.56 -52.11
N ILE A 162 16.07 -84.57 -51.39
CA ILE A 162 15.42 -85.73 -51.88
C ILE A 162 14.12 -85.41 -52.62
N THR A 163 13.32 -84.50 -52.11
CA THR A 163 12.08 -84.03 -52.75
C THR A 163 12.34 -83.43 -54.14
N LEU A 164 13.33 -82.61 -54.27
CA LEU A 164 13.74 -82.02 -55.56
C LEU A 164 14.30 -83.04 -56.52
N LEU A 165 15.22 -83.94 -56.07
CA LEU A 165 15.82 -84.98 -56.91
C LEU A 165 14.75 -85.95 -57.46
N ARG A 166 13.66 -86.12 -56.74
CA ARG A 166 12.51 -87.03 -57.17
C ARG A 166 11.46 -86.35 -58.02
N SER A 167 11.44 -85.00 -58.02
CA SER A 167 10.37 -84.25 -58.72
C SER A 167 10.45 -84.36 -60.20
N GLU A 168 9.26 -84.54 -60.80
CA GLU A 168 9.09 -84.55 -62.27
C GLU A 168 9.21 -83.10 -62.79
N THR A 169 9.58 -82.97 -64.06
CA THR A 169 9.75 -81.67 -64.67
C THR A 169 8.42 -80.87 -64.69
N THR A 170 7.33 -81.54 -64.98
CA THR A 170 5.99 -80.94 -64.97
C THR A 170 5.60 -80.39 -63.60
N ASP A 171 5.79 -81.19 -62.55
CA ASP A 171 5.43 -80.84 -61.19
C ASP A 171 6.28 -79.66 -60.68
N TYR A 172 7.58 -79.66 -61.06
CA TYR A 172 8.47 -78.54 -60.75
C TYR A 172 8.08 -77.26 -61.49
N ASP A 173 7.77 -77.38 -62.82
CA ASP A 173 7.35 -76.22 -63.62
C ASP A 173 6.00 -75.67 -63.17
N ASP A 174 5.05 -76.54 -62.77
CA ASP A 174 3.83 -76.13 -62.16
C ASP A 174 4.01 -75.44 -60.84
N MET A 175 4.94 -75.92 -59.98
CA MET A 175 5.32 -75.25 -58.72
C MET A 175 5.86 -73.85 -59.01
N VAL A 176 6.86 -73.75 -59.91
CA VAL A 176 7.44 -72.45 -60.23
C VAL A 176 6.41 -71.48 -60.77
N SER A 177 5.54 -71.92 -61.72
CA SER A 177 4.52 -71.07 -62.32
C SER A 177 3.49 -70.59 -61.29
N ASN A 178 2.94 -71.54 -60.49
CA ASN A 178 1.90 -71.19 -59.51
C ASN A 178 2.46 -70.29 -58.34
N VAL A 179 3.66 -70.62 -57.84
CA VAL A 179 4.28 -69.82 -56.75
C VAL A 179 4.61 -68.44 -57.29
N THR A 180 5.21 -68.33 -58.50
CA THR A 180 5.56 -67.04 -59.07
C THR A 180 4.32 -66.16 -59.26
N LEU A 181 3.24 -66.74 -59.81
CA LEU A 181 2.00 -65.99 -59.96
C LEU A 181 1.35 -65.58 -58.63
N ALA A 182 1.35 -66.46 -57.64
CA ALA A 182 0.82 -66.15 -56.31
C ALA A 182 1.62 -65.09 -55.61
N VAL A 183 2.94 -65.16 -55.66
CA VAL A 183 3.84 -64.13 -55.14
C VAL A 183 3.62 -62.75 -55.83
N LYS A 184 3.59 -62.77 -57.19
CA LYS A 184 3.35 -61.57 -57.99
C LYS A 184 2.02 -60.89 -57.61
N ASN A 185 0.95 -61.67 -57.44
CA ASN A 185 -0.37 -61.14 -57.10
C ASN A 185 -0.38 -60.59 -55.65
N THR A 186 0.34 -61.24 -54.73
CA THR A 186 0.43 -60.79 -53.36
C THR A 186 1.30 -59.51 -53.23
N LEU A 187 2.36 -59.38 -54.03
CA LEU A 187 3.17 -58.20 -54.08
C LEU A 187 2.47 -56.93 -54.60
N ASN A 188 1.34 -57.08 -55.28
CA ASN A 188 0.47 -55.98 -55.66
C ASN A 188 -0.36 -55.44 -54.42
N THR A 189 -0.31 -56.15 -53.33
CA THR A 189 -0.89 -55.67 -52.02
C THR A 189 0.18 -55.07 -51.17
N THR A 190 -0.22 -54.30 -50.17
CA THR A 190 0.69 -53.66 -49.22
C THR A 190 1.19 -54.69 -48.18
N ILE A 191 2.46 -54.92 -48.13
CA ILE A 191 3.10 -55.83 -47.15
C ILE A 191 4.00 -55.03 -46.22
N ARG A 192 3.57 -54.83 -44.97
CA ARG A 192 4.40 -54.18 -43.94
C ARG A 192 5.27 -55.25 -43.26
N GLU A 193 6.35 -54.82 -42.63
CA GLU A 193 7.31 -55.71 -41.96
C GLU A 193 6.67 -56.74 -41.02
N GLY A 194 5.71 -56.34 -40.17
CA GLY A 194 4.97 -57.25 -39.29
C GLY A 194 3.95 -58.18 -40.00
N GLN A 195 3.69 -57.97 -41.29
CA GLN A 195 2.65 -58.71 -42.05
C GLN A 195 3.26 -59.74 -43.05
N VAL A 196 4.58 -59.84 -43.13
CA VAL A 196 5.28 -60.75 -44.06
C VAL A 196 4.85 -62.20 -43.83
N ASN A 197 4.80 -62.67 -42.59
CA ASN A 197 4.37 -64.03 -42.29
C ASN A 197 2.90 -64.31 -42.70
N GLN A 198 2.03 -63.30 -42.53
CA GLN A 198 0.60 -63.43 -42.94
C GLN A 198 0.52 -63.49 -44.44
N SER A 199 1.28 -62.69 -45.16
CA SER A 199 1.37 -62.72 -46.65
C SER A 199 1.88 -64.06 -47.14
N ILE A 200 2.92 -64.65 -46.51
CA ILE A 200 3.42 -65.97 -46.79
C ILE A 200 2.32 -67.03 -46.59
N GLN A 201 1.55 -66.99 -45.50
CA GLN A 201 0.47 -67.90 -45.27
C GLN A 201 -0.63 -67.76 -46.35
N THR A 202 -0.93 -66.53 -46.76
CA THR A 202 -1.88 -66.30 -47.86
C THR A 202 -1.39 -66.89 -49.17
N ILE A 203 -0.11 -66.72 -49.51
CA ILE A 203 0.51 -67.31 -50.71
C ILE A 203 0.44 -68.84 -50.61
N LEU A 204 0.76 -69.44 -49.47
CA LEU A 204 0.65 -70.92 -49.28
C LEU A 204 -0.75 -71.43 -49.45
N GLN A 205 -1.77 -70.71 -48.97
CA GLN A 205 -3.18 -71.09 -49.19
C GLN A 205 -3.56 -71.03 -50.67
N ILE A 206 -3.09 -70.05 -51.44
CA ILE A 206 -3.40 -69.90 -52.85
C ILE A 206 -2.77 -71.07 -53.70
N VAL A 207 -1.56 -71.43 -53.27
CA VAL A 207 -0.74 -72.45 -54.03
C VAL A 207 -1.12 -73.87 -53.63
N GLY A 208 -1.63 -74.13 -52.44
CA GLY A 208 -1.80 -75.44 -51.79
C GLY A 208 -2.48 -76.53 -52.58
N TYR A 209 -3.42 -76.25 -53.53
CA TYR A 209 -4.10 -77.20 -54.37
C TYR A 209 -3.57 -77.27 -55.78
N LYS A 210 -2.54 -76.54 -56.09
CA LYS A 210 -1.99 -76.37 -57.45
C LYS A 210 -0.57 -76.90 -57.65
N VAL A 211 0.00 -77.37 -56.57
CA VAL A 211 1.39 -77.85 -56.54
C VAL A 211 1.42 -79.22 -55.91
N GLU A 212 2.28 -80.07 -56.44
CA GLU A 212 2.51 -81.44 -55.91
C GLU A 212 2.80 -81.37 -54.38
N ILE A 213 2.23 -82.27 -53.62
CA ILE A 213 2.12 -82.19 -52.16
C ILE A 213 3.49 -82.16 -51.46
N SER A 214 4.46 -82.93 -51.96
CA SER A 214 5.82 -83.04 -51.41
C SER A 214 6.59 -81.77 -51.66
N LEU A 215 6.53 -81.22 -52.90
CA LEU A 215 7.11 -79.92 -53.23
C LEU A 215 6.43 -78.77 -52.43
N TYR A 216 5.10 -78.84 -52.30
CA TYR A 216 4.39 -77.85 -51.50
C TYR A 216 4.80 -77.85 -50.01
N GLN A 217 4.95 -79.03 -49.39
CA GLN A 217 5.27 -79.10 -47.96
C GLN A 217 6.75 -78.81 -47.69
N ASN A 218 7.65 -79.26 -48.52
CA ASN A 218 9.08 -79.22 -48.26
C ASN A 218 9.78 -77.99 -48.85
N ILE A 219 9.43 -77.54 -50.02
CA ILE A 219 10.18 -76.49 -50.79
C ILE A 219 9.49 -75.14 -50.72
N VAL A 220 8.20 -75.06 -51.05
CA VAL A 220 7.51 -73.76 -51.14
C VAL A 220 7.60 -72.92 -49.92
N PRO A 221 7.45 -73.42 -48.65
CA PRO A 221 7.56 -72.56 -47.49
C PRO A 221 8.96 -71.95 -47.29
N THR A 222 9.99 -72.75 -47.69
CA THR A 222 11.39 -72.28 -47.58
C THR A 222 11.70 -71.15 -48.59
N VAL A 223 11.22 -71.38 -49.86
CA VAL A 223 11.38 -70.37 -50.92
C VAL A 223 10.68 -69.06 -50.54
N LEU A 224 9.40 -69.17 -50.05
CA LEU A 224 8.63 -67.98 -49.70
C LEU A 224 9.29 -67.19 -48.52
N ARG A 225 9.76 -67.92 -47.46
CA ARG A 225 10.43 -67.30 -46.37
C ARG A 225 11.70 -66.58 -46.73
N THR A 226 12.39 -67.07 -47.76
CA THR A 226 13.66 -66.51 -48.23
C THR A 226 13.45 -65.29 -49.13
N CYS A 227 12.41 -65.33 -49.99
CA CYS A 227 12.24 -64.32 -51.03
C CYS A 227 11.23 -63.24 -50.70
N VAL A 228 10.17 -63.55 -49.94
CA VAL A 228 9.12 -62.56 -49.64
C VAL A 228 9.61 -61.56 -48.60
N GLN A 229 9.69 -60.30 -48.98
CA GLN A 229 10.12 -59.18 -48.14
C GLN A 229 9.02 -58.10 -48.07
N PRO A 230 9.04 -57.18 -47.05
CA PRO A 230 8.13 -56.05 -47.02
C PRO A 230 8.32 -55.14 -48.22
N ASN A 231 7.16 -54.70 -48.81
CA ASN A 231 7.20 -53.71 -49.91
C ASN A 231 6.81 -52.31 -49.44
N MET A 232 6.52 -52.15 -48.14
CA MET A 232 6.22 -50.86 -47.50
C MET A 232 7.34 -50.49 -46.55
N VAL A 233 7.84 -49.25 -46.66
CA VAL A 233 8.85 -48.68 -45.79
C VAL A 233 8.26 -47.47 -45.03
N ILE A 234 8.66 -47.26 -43.80
CA ILE A 234 8.23 -46.09 -43.00
C ILE A 234 8.85 -44.83 -43.61
N GLU A 235 8.02 -43.88 -43.89
CA GLU A 235 8.43 -42.53 -44.30
C GLU A 235 8.77 -41.71 -43.05
N GLU A 236 10.05 -41.66 -42.69
CA GLU A 236 10.52 -41.06 -41.44
C GLU A 236 10.18 -39.57 -41.37
N GLU A 237 10.39 -38.82 -42.47
CA GLU A 237 10.11 -37.36 -42.51
C GLU A 237 8.61 -37.09 -42.34
N ALA A 238 7.74 -37.77 -43.11
CA ALA A 238 6.28 -37.58 -42.98
C ALA A 238 5.75 -38.02 -41.60
N THR A 239 6.32 -39.09 -41.05
CA THR A 239 5.98 -39.56 -39.69
C THR A 239 6.45 -38.55 -38.64
N ALA A 240 7.64 -38.00 -38.77
CA ALA A 240 8.15 -36.98 -37.84
C ALA A 240 7.34 -35.68 -37.93
N GLU A 241 7.01 -35.23 -39.17
CA GLU A 241 6.12 -34.08 -39.37
C GLU A 241 4.73 -34.28 -38.77
N ALA A 242 4.14 -35.44 -38.96
CA ALA A 242 2.84 -35.77 -38.35
C ALA A 242 2.88 -35.79 -36.82
N ARG A 243 3.98 -36.33 -36.25
CA ARG A 243 4.21 -36.30 -34.79
C ARG A 243 4.40 -34.87 -34.29
N GLN A 244 5.15 -34.05 -35.02
CA GLN A 244 5.36 -32.64 -34.63
C GLN A 244 4.04 -31.85 -34.67
N LYS A 245 3.23 -32.03 -35.73
CA LYS A 245 1.89 -31.44 -35.81
C LYS A 245 0.96 -31.90 -34.70
N ALA A 246 1.04 -33.18 -34.31
CA ALA A 246 0.28 -33.66 -33.15
C ALA A 246 0.73 -33.05 -31.83
N MET A 247 2.02 -32.82 -31.64
CA MET A 247 2.57 -32.12 -30.47
C MET A 247 2.13 -30.64 -30.43
N ASP A 248 2.18 -29.98 -31.58
CA ASP A 248 1.83 -28.56 -31.70
C ASP A 248 0.33 -28.29 -31.51
N ALA A 249 -0.50 -29.27 -31.81
CA ALA A 249 -1.96 -29.23 -31.63
C ALA A 249 -2.39 -29.38 -30.15
N VAL A 250 -1.50 -29.79 -29.26
CA VAL A 250 -1.82 -29.95 -27.84
C VAL A 250 -1.84 -28.59 -27.15
N GLU A 251 -3.00 -28.14 -26.69
CA GLU A 251 -3.15 -26.95 -25.89
C GLU A 251 -2.41 -27.10 -24.55
N PRO A 252 -1.67 -26.05 -24.12
CA PRO A 252 -0.98 -26.07 -22.83
C PRO A 252 -1.96 -26.21 -21.67
N VAL A 253 -1.62 -27.01 -20.68
CA VAL A 253 -2.38 -27.13 -19.43
C VAL A 253 -2.08 -25.89 -18.59
N THR A 254 -3.03 -24.97 -18.52
CA THR A 254 -2.85 -23.69 -17.80
C THR A 254 -3.69 -23.68 -16.54
N TYR A 255 -3.05 -23.35 -15.41
CA TYR A 255 -3.74 -22.99 -14.17
C TYR A 255 -4.02 -21.49 -14.19
N LEU A 256 -5.29 -21.15 -14.16
CA LEU A 256 -5.73 -19.75 -14.14
C LEU A 256 -5.46 -19.12 -12.77
N GLN A 257 -5.27 -17.83 -12.77
CA GLN A 257 -5.13 -17.04 -11.56
C GLN A 257 -6.26 -17.32 -10.56
N GLY A 258 -5.89 -17.56 -9.27
CA GLY A 258 -6.84 -17.93 -8.21
C GLY A 258 -7.20 -19.42 -8.18
N GLN A 259 -6.79 -20.22 -9.15
CA GLN A 259 -6.99 -21.66 -9.13
C GLN A 259 -6.04 -22.33 -8.14
N ASN A 260 -6.53 -23.32 -7.39
CA ASN A 260 -5.71 -24.07 -6.42
C ASN A 260 -4.65 -24.89 -7.15
N ILE A 261 -3.37 -24.65 -6.83
CA ILE A 261 -2.23 -25.48 -7.27
C ILE A 261 -2.04 -26.64 -6.30
N VAL A 262 -2.08 -26.35 -4.98
CA VAL A 262 -1.94 -27.33 -3.91
C VAL A 262 -3.03 -27.05 -2.88
N ARG A 263 -3.68 -28.10 -2.36
CA ARG A 263 -4.65 -27.97 -1.27
C ARG A 263 -4.00 -28.31 0.08
N GLU A 264 -4.53 -27.77 1.14
CA GLU A 264 -4.15 -28.15 2.50
C GLU A 264 -4.36 -29.65 2.73
N GLY A 265 -3.37 -30.32 3.31
CA GLY A 265 -3.36 -31.78 3.49
C GLY A 265 -2.96 -32.58 2.27
N GLU A 266 -2.74 -31.96 1.11
CA GLU A 266 -2.34 -32.65 -0.12
C GLU A 266 -0.84 -32.92 -0.15
N ARG A 267 -0.45 -34.08 -0.71
CA ARG A 267 0.96 -34.41 -0.95
C ARG A 267 1.44 -33.72 -2.22
N VAL A 268 2.46 -32.89 -2.08
CA VAL A 268 2.97 -32.05 -3.16
C VAL A 268 3.69 -32.88 -4.23
N SER A 269 3.27 -32.72 -5.49
CA SER A 269 3.88 -33.37 -6.66
C SER A 269 5.04 -32.55 -7.24
N ALA A 270 5.83 -33.18 -8.11
CA ALA A 270 6.89 -32.49 -8.85
C ALA A 270 6.37 -31.37 -9.75
N ASN A 271 5.21 -31.61 -10.42
CA ASN A 271 4.57 -30.63 -11.27
C ASN A 271 4.15 -29.38 -10.47
N GLN A 272 3.56 -29.58 -9.29
CA GLN A 272 3.16 -28.51 -8.39
C GLN A 272 4.38 -27.71 -7.91
N ILE A 273 5.49 -28.39 -7.56
CA ILE A 273 6.76 -27.70 -7.19
C ILE A 273 7.30 -26.88 -8.35
N ALA A 274 7.29 -27.41 -9.58
CA ALA A 274 7.74 -26.66 -10.76
C ALA A 274 6.90 -25.39 -10.98
N MET A 275 5.57 -25.49 -10.89
CA MET A 275 4.65 -24.36 -10.99
C MET A 275 4.87 -23.34 -9.86
N LEU A 276 5.01 -23.79 -8.60
CA LEU A 276 5.29 -22.92 -7.46
C LEU A 276 6.64 -22.22 -7.60
N THR A 277 7.63 -22.90 -8.17
CA THR A 277 8.96 -22.31 -8.46
C THR A 277 8.84 -21.21 -9.51
N SER A 278 8.11 -21.46 -10.62
CA SER A 278 7.92 -20.47 -11.68
C SER A 278 7.12 -19.24 -11.24
N LEU A 279 6.28 -19.41 -10.21
CA LEU A 279 5.53 -18.34 -9.55
C LEU A 279 6.33 -17.60 -8.47
N GLY A 280 7.54 -18.09 -8.10
CA GLY A 280 8.36 -17.50 -7.03
C GLY A 280 7.78 -17.70 -5.63
N LEU A 281 6.92 -18.71 -5.44
CA LEU A 281 6.22 -18.99 -4.18
C LEU A 281 6.96 -19.99 -3.27
N LEU A 282 8.09 -20.54 -3.72
CA LEU A 282 8.94 -21.40 -2.90
C LEU A 282 10.07 -20.60 -2.25
N GLU A 283 10.49 -21.05 -1.08
CA GLU A 283 11.62 -20.52 -0.29
C GLU A 283 12.97 -20.96 -0.89
N ASN A 284 13.10 -20.90 -2.22
CA ASN A 284 14.33 -21.20 -2.93
C ASN A 284 15.05 -19.92 -3.34
N ASP A 285 16.36 -19.99 -3.54
CA ASP A 285 17.35 -18.91 -3.68
C ASP A 285 17.11 -17.88 -4.80
N ASN A 286 16.11 -18.01 -5.61
CA ASN A 286 15.78 -17.04 -6.67
C ASN A 286 14.83 -15.97 -6.16
N TYR A 287 15.41 -14.81 -5.72
CA TYR A 287 14.63 -13.62 -5.43
C TYR A 287 14.15 -12.97 -6.72
N ASP A 288 12.83 -12.80 -6.85
CA ASP A 288 12.24 -11.99 -7.92
C ASP A 288 12.41 -10.49 -7.58
N TYR A 289 13.50 -9.90 -8.07
CA TYR A 289 13.79 -8.48 -7.87
C TYR A 289 12.82 -7.55 -8.62
N THR A 290 12.03 -8.05 -9.56
CA THR A 290 11.11 -7.25 -10.37
C THR A 290 10.00 -6.65 -9.52
N ILE A 291 9.53 -7.36 -8.47
CA ILE A 291 8.53 -6.87 -7.51
C ILE A 291 9.08 -5.65 -6.76
N TYR A 292 10.33 -5.71 -6.30
CA TYR A 292 10.96 -4.59 -5.59
C TYR A 292 11.24 -3.41 -6.51
N LEU A 293 11.59 -3.66 -7.77
CA LEU A 293 11.74 -2.61 -8.78
C LEU A 293 10.39 -1.94 -9.07
N GLY A 294 9.33 -2.71 -9.24
CA GLY A 294 7.97 -2.19 -9.41
C GLY A 294 7.51 -1.35 -8.21
N ALA A 295 7.75 -1.84 -6.99
CA ALA A 295 7.49 -1.11 -5.75
C ALA A 295 8.27 0.22 -5.69
N ALA A 296 9.56 0.21 -6.05
CA ALA A 296 10.39 1.42 -6.08
C ALA A 296 9.88 2.45 -7.09
N MET A 297 9.47 2.01 -8.28
CA MET A 297 8.89 2.87 -9.31
C MET A 297 7.56 3.48 -8.86
N LEU A 298 6.69 2.69 -8.24
CA LEU A 298 5.40 3.17 -7.72
C LEU A 298 5.62 4.21 -6.62
N VAL A 299 6.46 3.92 -5.62
CA VAL A 299 6.78 4.87 -4.53
C VAL A 299 7.41 6.14 -5.09
N ALA A 300 8.33 6.04 -6.04
CA ALA A 300 8.93 7.21 -6.68
C ALA A 300 7.88 8.07 -7.40
N ALA A 301 6.97 7.46 -8.15
CA ALA A 301 5.87 8.18 -8.83
C ALA A 301 4.93 8.87 -7.82
N VAL A 302 4.59 8.19 -6.72
CA VAL A 302 3.77 8.77 -5.64
C VAL A 302 4.49 9.93 -4.97
N MET A 303 5.79 9.81 -4.68
CA MET A 303 6.58 10.89 -4.10
C MET A 303 6.68 12.11 -5.01
N VAL A 304 6.90 11.90 -6.31
CA VAL A 304 6.88 12.99 -7.30
C VAL A 304 5.52 13.67 -7.34
N THR A 305 4.44 12.90 -7.37
CA THR A 305 3.06 13.43 -7.36
C THR A 305 2.78 14.24 -6.10
N LEU A 306 3.16 13.73 -4.92
CA LEU A 306 3.02 14.44 -3.65
C LEU A 306 3.75 15.79 -3.68
N LEU A 307 5.03 15.80 -4.09
CA LEU A 307 5.83 17.03 -4.12
C LEU A 307 5.28 18.05 -5.15
N LEU A 308 4.79 17.59 -6.29
CA LEU A 308 4.14 18.45 -7.29
C LEU A 308 2.84 19.05 -6.75
N LEU A 309 1.99 18.26 -6.09
CA LEU A 309 0.75 18.73 -5.48
C LEU A 309 1.03 19.72 -4.33
N LEU A 310 2.00 19.42 -3.46
CA LEU A 310 2.40 20.35 -2.41
C LEU A 310 2.96 21.66 -3.00
N ARG A 311 3.76 21.59 -4.07
CA ARG A 311 4.25 22.79 -4.75
C ARG A 311 3.13 23.64 -5.35
N LEU A 312 2.09 23.00 -5.85
CA LEU A 312 0.94 23.68 -6.46
C LEU A 312 0.00 24.27 -5.40
N LEU A 313 -0.31 23.52 -4.35
CA LEU A 313 -1.34 23.87 -3.39
C LEU A 313 -0.83 24.68 -2.19
N SER A 314 0.40 24.40 -1.73
CA SER A 314 1.02 25.06 -0.57
C SER A 314 2.55 24.95 -0.60
N PRO A 315 3.23 25.81 -1.40
CA PRO A 315 4.69 25.75 -1.53
C PRO A 315 5.44 26.00 -0.22
N GLU A 316 4.77 26.64 0.75
CA GLU A 316 5.34 26.89 2.09
C GLU A 316 5.66 25.60 2.85
N LEU A 317 4.87 24.54 2.66
CA LEU A 317 5.10 23.24 3.29
C LEU A 317 6.40 22.59 2.84
N LEU A 318 6.85 22.85 1.61
CA LEU A 318 8.09 22.29 1.06
C LEU A 318 9.37 22.92 1.69
N HIS A 319 9.24 24.07 2.34
CA HIS A 319 10.36 24.77 2.97
C HIS A 319 10.39 24.59 4.50
N ASP A 320 9.49 23.78 5.05
CA ASP A 320 9.44 23.43 6.49
C ASP A 320 9.67 21.93 6.68
N ALA A 321 10.89 21.58 7.08
CA ALA A 321 11.28 20.17 7.31
C ALA A 321 10.42 19.47 8.39
N ARG A 322 9.95 20.22 9.41
CA ARG A 322 9.08 19.69 10.47
C ARG A 322 7.71 19.29 9.89
N ARG A 323 7.09 20.17 9.10
CA ARG A 323 5.80 19.90 8.47
C ARG A 323 5.89 18.79 7.41
N LEU A 324 6.99 18.75 6.64
CA LEU A 324 7.28 17.63 5.74
C LEU A 324 7.44 16.30 6.48
N ALA A 325 8.12 16.31 7.63
CA ALA A 325 8.26 15.10 8.46
C ALA A 325 6.91 14.59 8.96
N VAL A 326 5.98 15.49 9.31
CA VAL A 326 4.60 15.13 9.67
C VAL A 326 3.90 14.45 8.48
N ILE A 327 3.99 15.01 7.27
CA ILE A 327 3.38 14.44 6.07
C ILE A 327 3.93 13.03 5.82
N MET A 328 5.26 12.87 5.81
CA MET A 328 5.90 11.58 5.57
C MET A 328 5.51 10.55 6.63
N LEU A 329 5.52 10.92 7.90
CA LEU A 329 5.19 10.01 8.99
C LEU A 329 3.71 9.60 8.97
N VAL A 330 2.79 10.54 8.66
CA VAL A 330 1.37 10.22 8.48
C VAL A 330 1.18 9.22 7.33
N MET A 331 1.88 9.39 6.21
CA MET A 331 1.83 8.45 5.10
C MET A 331 2.33 7.07 5.49
N VAL A 332 3.47 6.98 6.20
CA VAL A 332 4.03 5.71 6.67
C VAL A 332 3.07 5.01 7.65
N VAL A 333 2.49 5.75 8.60
CA VAL A 333 1.53 5.21 9.57
C VAL A 333 0.26 4.74 8.86
N ASN A 334 -0.29 5.53 7.93
CA ASN A 334 -1.46 5.16 7.15
C ASN A 334 -1.23 3.88 6.35
N GLU A 335 -0.08 3.79 5.66
CA GLU A 335 0.30 2.62 4.86
C GLU A 335 0.50 1.38 5.74
N GLY A 336 1.15 1.54 6.91
CA GLY A 336 1.35 0.45 7.86
C GLY A 336 0.04 -0.12 8.41
N VAL A 337 -0.89 0.76 8.80
CA VAL A 337 -2.22 0.32 9.28
C VAL A 337 -3.01 -0.31 8.13
N ALA A 338 -2.99 0.28 6.94
CA ALA A 338 -3.68 -0.28 5.78
C ALA A 338 -3.12 -1.67 5.43
N ALA A 339 -1.80 -1.84 5.39
CA ALA A 339 -1.14 -3.13 5.14
C ALA A 339 -1.53 -4.19 6.18
N LEU A 340 -1.61 -3.80 7.47
CA LEU A 340 -2.04 -4.69 8.53
C LEU A 340 -3.49 -5.17 8.33
N MET A 341 -4.39 -4.25 8.01
CA MET A 341 -5.81 -4.57 7.80
C MET A 341 -6.00 -5.44 6.55
N VAL A 342 -5.33 -5.11 5.44
CA VAL A 342 -5.39 -5.86 4.18
C VAL A 342 -4.88 -7.29 4.36
N LYS A 343 -3.76 -7.49 5.09
CA LYS A 343 -3.14 -8.82 5.26
C LYS A 343 -3.83 -9.69 6.30
N LEU A 344 -4.29 -9.11 7.42
CA LEU A 344 -4.74 -9.90 8.57
C LEU A 344 -6.26 -10.00 8.71
N VAL A 345 -7.01 -9.08 8.11
CA VAL A 345 -8.46 -9.00 8.35
C VAL A 345 -9.25 -8.99 7.05
N ASN A 346 -9.37 -7.84 6.41
CA ASN A 346 -10.12 -7.68 5.16
C ASN A 346 -9.67 -6.41 4.44
N VAL A 347 -9.58 -6.48 3.12
CA VAL A 347 -9.14 -5.37 2.27
C VAL A 347 -10.04 -4.12 2.39
N TYR A 348 -11.34 -4.29 2.59
CA TYR A 348 -12.30 -3.19 2.73
C TYR A 348 -12.31 -2.53 4.12
N LEU A 349 -11.64 -3.16 5.11
CA LEU A 349 -11.42 -2.55 6.43
C LEU A 349 -10.25 -1.55 6.42
N ALA A 350 -9.45 -1.51 5.35
CA ALA A 350 -8.34 -0.56 5.24
C ALA A 350 -8.82 0.89 5.47
N PRO A 351 -8.18 1.66 6.37
CA PRO A 351 -8.63 3.00 6.72
C PRO A 351 -8.18 4.03 5.68
N VAL A 352 -8.74 3.96 4.48
CA VAL A 352 -8.33 4.74 3.29
C VAL A 352 -8.39 6.26 3.45
N ALA A 353 -9.23 6.77 4.36
CA ALA A 353 -9.39 8.20 4.62
C ALA A 353 -8.65 8.70 5.87
N MET A 354 -8.04 7.82 6.67
CA MET A 354 -7.38 8.18 7.93
C MET A 354 -6.30 9.26 7.74
N GLY A 355 -5.41 9.04 6.80
CA GLY A 355 -4.31 9.97 6.54
C GLY A 355 -4.79 11.31 5.99
N SER A 356 -5.84 11.33 5.16
CA SER A 356 -6.48 12.56 4.65
C SER A 356 -7.08 13.38 5.78
N MET A 357 -7.76 12.72 6.73
CA MET A 357 -8.31 13.36 7.94
C MET A 357 -7.22 13.93 8.83
N LEU A 358 -6.16 13.13 9.08
CA LEU A 358 -5.01 13.56 9.89
C LEU A 358 -4.30 14.76 9.28
N LEU A 359 -3.91 14.69 8.00
CA LEU A 359 -3.20 15.78 7.34
C LEU A 359 -4.05 17.06 7.28
N THR A 360 -5.35 16.93 7.08
CA THR A 360 -6.26 18.09 7.09
C THR A 360 -6.34 18.71 8.48
N GLY A 361 -6.43 17.90 9.53
CA GLY A 361 -6.49 18.38 10.92
C GLY A 361 -5.17 19.00 11.41
N LEU A 362 -4.03 18.47 10.96
CA LEU A 362 -2.69 18.90 11.41
C LEU A 362 -2.13 20.06 10.60
N LEU A 363 -2.27 20.03 9.25
CA LEU A 363 -1.58 20.95 8.34
C LEU A 363 -2.53 21.68 7.37
N GLY A 364 -3.83 21.40 7.44
CA GLY A 364 -4.86 22.04 6.63
C GLY A 364 -5.18 21.32 5.32
N ALA A 365 -6.19 21.84 4.60
CA ALA A 365 -6.75 21.23 3.40
C ALA A 365 -5.74 20.97 2.27
N PRO A 366 -4.76 21.85 1.96
CA PRO A 366 -3.78 21.59 0.91
C PRO A 366 -2.97 20.32 1.15
N ALA A 367 -2.49 20.10 2.40
CA ALA A 367 -1.77 18.89 2.78
C ALA A 367 -2.68 17.67 2.71
N GLY A 368 -3.93 17.80 3.16
CA GLY A 368 -4.94 16.76 3.08
C GLY A 368 -5.21 16.30 1.66
N ILE A 369 -5.38 17.22 0.70
CA ILE A 369 -5.61 16.91 -0.71
C ILE A 369 -4.39 16.19 -1.30
N ALA A 370 -3.18 16.75 -1.13
CA ALA A 370 -1.96 16.14 -1.65
C ALA A 370 -1.74 14.72 -1.10
N GLY A 371 -1.96 14.54 0.22
CA GLY A 371 -1.88 13.25 0.88
C GLY A 371 -2.95 12.26 0.41
N THR A 372 -4.18 12.72 0.15
CA THR A 372 -5.27 11.87 -0.33
C THR A 372 -4.88 11.11 -1.60
N PHE A 373 -4.44 11.82 -2.64
CA PHE A 373 -4.05 11.17 -3.90
C PHE A 373 -2.87 10.21 -3.70
N SER A 374 -1.87 10.63 -2.95
CA SER A 374 -0.66 9.82 -2.70
C SER A 374 -0.98 8.53 -1.93
N MET A 375 -1.74 8.62 -0.85
CA MET A 375 -2.09 7.46 -0.02
C MET A 375 -3.12 6.56 -0.69
N ALA A 376 -4.07 7.10 -1.46
CA ALA A 376 -5.02 6.27 -2.20
C ALA A 376 -4.33 5.36 -3.23
N ILE A 377 -3.31 5.88 -3.95
CA ILE A 377 -2.50 5.08 -4.87
C ILE A 377 -1.72 4.00 -4.12
N MET A 378 -1.09 4.34 -3.00
CA MET A 378 -0.31 3.39 -2.20
C MET A 378 -1.19 2.25 -1.65
N VAL A 379 -2.31 2.57 -0.99
CA VAL A 379 -3.23 1.57 -0.42
C VAL A 379 -3.85 0.69 -1.51
N SER A 380 -4.20 1.27 -2.67
CA SER A 380 -4.70 0.48 -3.79
C SER A 380 -3.64 -0.48 -4.35
N GLY A 381 -2.36 -0.06 -4.37
CA GLY A 381 -1.22 -0.89 -4.73
C GLY A 381 -1.01 -2.08 -3.79
N LEU A 382 -1.23 -1.90 -2.47
CA LEU A 382 -1.19 -3.01 -1.50
C LEU A 382 -2.25 -4.07 -1.78
N ALA A 383 -3.46 -3.66 -2.15
CA ALA A 383 -4.53 -4.60 -2.51
C ALA A 383 -4.22 -5.38 -3.78
N ALA A 384 -3.54 -4.74 -4.75
CA ALA A 384 -3.06 -5.42 -5.96
C ALA A 384 -1.98 -6.46 -5.66
N ALA A 385 -1.08 -6.17 -4.73
CA ALA A 385 0.01 -7.07 -4.35
C ALA A 385 -0.46 -8.27 -3.50
N SER A 386 -1.54 -8.11 -2.73
CA SER A 386 -2.08 -9.18 -1.88
C SER A 386 -3.04 -10.13 -2.62
N ASN A 387 -3.67 -9.67 -3.68
CA ASN A 387 -4.62 -10.41 -4.52
C ASN A 387 -4.23 -10.25 -6.00
N THR A 388 -3.87 -11.31 -6.58
CA THR A 388 -3.23 -11.58 -7.85
C THR A 388 -3.95 -11.13 -9.13
N ALA A 389 -4.80 -10.10 -9.09
CA ALA A 389 -5.33 -9.49 -10.29
C ALA A 389 -5.39 -7.98 -10.15
N PHE A 390 -5.24 -7.27 -11.26
CA PHE A 390 -5.85 -5.96 -11.51
C PHE A 390 -7.33 -6.09 -11.19
N SER A 391 -7.59 -6.23 -9.91
CA SER A 391 -8.88 -6.64 -9.41
C SER A 391 -9.75 -5.41 -9.35
N THR A 392 -11.01 -5.59 -9.59
CA THR A 392 -12.06 -4.63 -9.25
C THR A 392 -11.85 -4.02 -7.86
N GLN A 393 -11.26 -4.78 -6.94
CA GLN A 393 -10.89 -4.34 -5.58
C GLN A 393 -9.83 -3.21 -5.57
N MET A 394 -8.79 -3.30 -6.39
CA MET A 394 -7.77 -2.24 -6.50
C MET A 394 -8.40 -0.91 -6.96
N VAL A 395 -9.19 -0.97 -8.04
CA VAL A 395 -9.87 0.21 -8.58
C VAL A 395 -10.86 0.78 -7.57
N LEU A 396 -11.61 -0.09 -6.90
CA LEU A 396 -12.59 0.30 -5.91
C LEU A 396 -11.95 0.98 -4.69
N LEU A 397 -10.84 0.44 -4.16
CA LEU A 397 -10.09 1.07 -3.07
C LEU A 397 -9.48 2.41 -3.49
N LEU A 398 -8.97 2.51 -4.72
CA LEU A 398 -8.48 3.77 -5.25
C LEU A 398 -9.61 4.82 -5.27
N LEU A 399 -10.78 4.48 -5.78
CA LEU A 399 -11.94 5.37 -5.82
C LEU A 399 -12.45 5.72 -4.42
N CYS A 400 -12.58 4.75 -3.51
CA CYS A 400 -12.95 4.99 -2.12
C CYS A 400 -11.92 5.90 -1.43
N GLY A 401 -10.63 5.69 -1.66
CA GLY A 401 -9.55 6.50 -1.10
C GLY A 401 -9.58 7.94 -1.60
N ILE A 402 -9.73 8.15 -2.90
CA ILE A 402 -9.78 9.49 -3.49
C ILE A 402 -11.08 10.21 -3.09
N ILE A 403 -12.23 9.61 -3.33
CA ILE A 403 -13.52 10.27 -3.09
C ILE A 403 -13.75 10.45 -1.58
N GLY A 404 -13.56 9.40 -0.79
CA GLY A 404 -13.68 9.45 0.68
C GLY A 404 -12.68 10.41 1.30
N GLY A 405 -11.43 10.43 0.81
CA GLY A 405 -10.41 11.37 1.26
C GLY A 405 -10.73 12.82 0.91
N ILE A 406 -11.17 13.13 -0.31
CA ILE A 406 -11.58 14.50 -0.71
C ILE A 406 -12.79 14.97 0.09
N VAL A 407 -13.81 14.10 0.26
CA VAL A 407 -14.98 14.39 1.09
C VAL A 407 -14.56 14.71 2.53
N SER A 408 -13.62 13.96 3.07
CA SER A 408 -13.04 14.21 4.40
C SER A 408 -12.38 15.58 4.49
N VAL A 409 -11.56 15.93 3.51
CA VAL A 409 -10.87 17.23 3.47
C VAL A 409 -11.89 18.38 3.41
N LEU A 410 -12.87 18.28 2.51
CA LEU A 410 -13.89 19.32 2.34
C LEU A 410 -14.74 19.50 3.61
N PHE A 411 -15.10 18.40 4.28
CA PHE A 411 -15.88 18.43 5.50
C PHE A 411 -15.10 19.00 6.70
N LEU A 412 -13.83 18.65 6.85
CA LEU A 412 -13.01 19.06 7.98
C LEU A 412 -12.40 20.47 7.81
N ARG A 413 -12.25 20.95 6.59
CA ARG A 413 -11.65 22.28 6.30
C ARG A 413 -12.41 23.43 6.95
N VAL A 414 -13.73 23.32 7.16
CA VAL A 414 -14.57 24.43 7.65
C VAL A 414 -14.41 24.67 9.14
N LYS A 415 -14.43 23.63 9.96
CA LYS A 415 -14.21 23.70 11.42
C LYS A 415 -13.60 22.38 11.91
N PRO A 416 -12.30 22.25 12.03
CA PRO A 416 -11.63 21.02 12.46
C PRO A 416 -11.80 20.83 13.98
N GLN A 417 -12.91 20.22 14.39
CA GLN A 417 -13.19 19.81 15.77
C GLN A 417 -13.13 18.29 15.89
N ARG A 418 -12.69 17.75 17.01
CA ARG A 418 -12.54 16.29 17.23
C ARG A 418 -13.84 15.52 16.98
N PHE A 419 -14.98 16.04 17.43
CA PHE A 419 -16.28 15.41 17.17
C PHE A 419 -16.62 15.35 15.68
N ARG A 420 -16.25 16.36 14.89
CA ARG A 420 -16.46 16.35 13.44
C ARG A 420 -15.64 15.29 12.72
N MET A 421 -14.50 14.87 13.27
CA MET A 421 -13.75 13.73 12.70
C MET A 421 -14.55 12.44 12.79
N VAL A 422 -15.22 12.17 13.92
CA VAL A 422 -16.08 10.98 14.07
C VAL A 422 -17.25 11.04 13.08
N LEU A 423 -17.92 12.19 12.95
CA LEU A 423 -18.99 12.37 11.99
C LEU A 423 -18.48 12.22 10.53
N CYS A 424 -17.27 12.69 10.25
CA CYS A 424 -16.60 12.51 8.95
C CYS A 424 -16.43 11.03 8.61
N GLY A 425 -16.06 10.19 9.58
CA GLY A 425 -15.94 8.75 9.39
C GLY A 425 -17.26 8.09 8.97
N LEU A 426 -18.37 8.53 9.52
CA LEU A 426 -19.70 8.04 9.12
C LEU A 426 -20.03 8.47 7.68
N ILE A 427 -19.70 9.71 7.30
CA ILE A 427 -19.87 10.19 5.91
C ILE A 427 -19.03 9.38 4.95
N VAL A 428 -17.76 9.13 5.29
CA VAL A 428 -16.87 8.28 4.48
C VAL A 428 -17.41 6.87 4.36
N ALA A 429 -17.96 6.29 5.43
CA ALA A 429 -18.59 4.98 5.39
C ALA A 429 -19.75 4.94 4.38
N VAL A 430 -20.61 5.95 4.38
CA VAL A 430 -21.72 6.07 3.42
C VAL A 430 -21.20 6.19 1.99
N VAL A 431 -20.16 7.00 1.75
CA VAL A 431 -19.51 7.14 0.44
C VAL A 431 -18.94 5.80 -0.03
N ASN A 432 -18.23 5.09 0.83
CA ASN A 432 -17.65 3.79 0.51
C ASN A 432 -18.73 2.76 0.15
N VAL A 433 -19.82 2.69 0.93
CA VAL A 433 -20.97 1.81 0.64
C VAL A 433 -21.57 2.13 -0.72
N ALA A 434 -21.77 3.42 -1.03
CA ALA A 434 -22.29 3.84 -2.32
C ALA A 434 -21.38 3.43 -3.50
N MET A 435 -20.04 3.54 -3.33
CA MET A 435 -19.07 3.12 -4.33
C MET A 435 -19.06 1.60 -4.53
N ILE A 436 -19.15 0.83 -3.43
CA ILE A 436 -19.21 -0.65 -3.47
C ILE A 436 -20.51 -1.11 -4.14
N ALA A 437 -21.63 -0.48 -3.80
CA ALA A 437 -22.92 -0.81 -4.41
C ALA A 437 -22.91 -0.48 -5.92
N ALA A 438 -22.43 0.70 -6.31
CA ALA A 438 -22.36 1.10 -7.72
C ALA A 438 -21.49 0.15 -8.54
N THR A 439 -20.28 -0.17 -8.05
CA THR A 439 -19.36 -1.11 -8.74
C THR A 439 -19.91 -2.53 -8.73
N GLY A 440 -20.53 -2.99 -7.65
CA GLY A 440 -21.15 -4.30 -7.55
C GLY A 440 -22.29 -4.49 -8.58
N LEU A 441 -23.13 -3.47 -8.75
CA LEU A 441 -24.18 -3.47 -9.78
C LEU A 441 -23.61 -3.46 -11.19
N MET A 442 -22.53 -2.70 -11.44
CA MET A 442 -21.88 -2.67 -12.77
C MET A 442 -21.21 -3.99 -13.14
N THR A 443 -20.68 -4.72 -12.16
CA THR A 443 -19.97 -5.99 -12.36
C THR A 443 -20.88 -7.22 -12.20
N SER A 444 -22.18 -7.01 -12.03
CA SER A 444 -23.18 -8.07 -11.84
C SER A 444 -22.82 -9.04 -10.68
N ASN A 445 -22.20 -8.53 -9.63
CA ASN A 445 -21.90 -9.31 -8.43
C ASN A 445 -23.19 -9.70 -7.71
N ASP A 446 -23.19 -10.84 -7.03
CA ASP A 446 -24.30 -11.25 -6.18
C ASP A 446 -24.51 -10.27 -5.01
N LEU A 447 -25.74 -10.09 -4.59
CA LEU A 447 -26.13 -9.15 -3.54
C LEU A 447 -25.43 -9.47 -2.21
N HIS A 448 -25.22 -10.74 -1.88
CA HIS A 448 -24.55 -11.16 -0.66
C HIS A 448 -23.11 -10.65 -0.60
N THR A 449 -22.34 -10.80 -1.68
CA THR A 449 -20.97 -10.30 -1.80
C THR A 449 -20.91 -8.77 -1.66
N VAL A 450 -21.84 -8.06 -2.32
CA VAL A 450 -21.94 -6.59 -2.20
C VAL A 450 -22.20 -6.15 -0.76
N LEU A 451 -23.18 -6.77 -0.08
CA LEU A 451 -23.52 -6.46 1.31
C LEU A 451 -22.37 -6.80 2.28
N TYR A 452 -21.69 -7.92 2.07
CA TYR A 452 -20.55 -8.34 2.87
C TYR A 452 -19.40 -7.32 2.76
N ASN A 453 -19.03 -6.91 1.54
CA ASN A 453 -17.99 -5.93 1.31
C ASN A 453 -18.38 -4.53 1.86
N ALA A 454 -19.65 -4.15 1.71
CA ALA A 454 -20.18 -2.91 2.26
C ALA A 454 -20.07 -2.88 3.79
N ALA A 455 -20.40 -3.98 4.48
CA ALA A 455 -20.28 -4.08 5.93
C ALA A 455 -18.84 -3.85 6.42
N TRP A 456 -17.84 -4.46 5.76
CA TRP A 456 -16.43 -4.22 6.07
C TRP A 456 -16.00 -2.78 5.81
N SER A 457 -16.50 -2.15 4.76
CA SER A 457 -16.13 -0.78 4.40
C SER A 457 -16.74 0.26 5.34
N ILE A 458 -17.90 -0.01 5.95
CA ILE A 458 -18.45 0.80 7.07
C ILE A 458 -17.43 0.80 8.21
N GLY A 459 -16.93 -0.39 8.58
CA GLY A 459 -15.85 -0.53 9.56
C GLY A 459 -14.61 0.29 9.18
N GLY A 460 -14.19 0.26 7.92
CA GLY A 460 -13.04 1.03 7.40
C GLY A 460 -13.21 2.55 7.55
N GLY A 461 -14.41 3.08 7.25
CA GLY A 461 -14.74 4.49 7.44
C GLY A 461 -14.70 4.92 8.90
N ILE A 462 -15.32 4.13 9.79
CA ILE A 462 -15.32 4.37 11.24
C ILE A 462 -13.90 4.26 11.81
N LEU A 463 -13.15 3.22 11.43
CA LEU A 463 -11.77 3.00 11.85
C LEU A 463 -10.87 4.17 11.44
N SER A 464 -11.05 4.69 10.21
CA SER A 464 -10.32 5.88 9.72
C SER A 464 -10.49 7.06 10.68
N ALA A 465 -11.71 7.33 11.10
CA ALA A 465 -12.00 8.45 12.01
C ALA A 465 -11.48 8.23 13.42
N LEU A 466 -11.68 7.04 13.98
CA LEU A 466 -11.21 6.71 15.33
C LEU A 466 -9.68 6.79 15.42
N LEU A 467 -8.97 6.23 14.44
CA LEU A 467 -7.52 6.30 14.39
C LEU A 467 -7.03 7.74 14.16
N ALA A 468 -7.65 8.48 13.24
CA ALA A 468 -7.30 9.88 13.00
C ALA A 468 -7.48 10.72 14.28
N ALA A 469 -8.61 10.61 14.97
CA ALA A 469 -8.90 11.34 16.20
C ALA A 469 -7.97 10.93 17.36
N GLY A 470 -7.61 9.65 17.46
CA GLY A 470 -6.73 9.12 18.51
C GLY A 470 -5.25 9.47 18.30
N ILE A 471 -4.79 9.45 17.04
CA ILE A 471 -3.39 9.69 16.69
C ILE A 471 -3.07 11.19 16.61
N GLN A 472 -4.03 12.04 16.23
CA GLN A 472 -3.83 13.49 16.06
C GLN A 472 -3.16 14.15 17.27
N PRO A 473 -3.56 13.94 18.56
CA PRO A 473 -2.92 14.56 19.71
C PRO A 473 -1.47 14.16 19.88
N VAL A 474 -1.11 12.93 19.49
CA VAL A 474 0.28 12.45 19.54
C VAL A 474 1.15 13.26 18.58
N PHE A 475 0.70 13.51 17.35
CA PHE A 475 1.39 14.34 16.38
C PHE A 475 1.44 15.81 16.83
N GLU A 476 0.35 16.35 17.38
CA GLU A 476 0.30 17.70 17.92
C GLU A 476 1.37 17.91 19.02
N ALA A 477 1.50 16.93 19.91
CA ALA A 477 2.49 16.98 20.99
C ALA A 477 3.93 16.76 20.48
N ALA A 478 4.15 15.73 19.65
CA ALA A 478 5.48 15.35 19.17
C ALA A 478 6.12 16.44 18.29
N PHE A 479 5.31 17.09 17.45
CA PHE A 479 5.77 18.12 16.52
C PHE A 479 5.45 19.54 16.97
N ASN A 480 4.84 19.73 18.15
CA ASN A 480 4.41 21.01 18.71
C ASN A 480 3.68 21.89 17.68
N LEU A 481 2.60 21.35 17.09
CA LEU A 481 1.84 21.99 16.02
C LEU A 481 0.72 22.88 16.59
N ALA A 482 0.57 24.08 16.02
CA ALA A 482 -0.50 25.01 16.35
C ALA A 482 -1.81 24.67 15.59
N THR A 483 -2.36 23.48 15.84
CA THR A 483 -3.67 23.10 15.27
C THR A 483 -4.81 23.84 15.95
N PRO A 484 -5.97 24.02 15.30
CA PRO A 484 -7.13 24.66 15.95
C PRO A 484 -7.54 23.97 17.26
N SER A 485 -7.45 22.64 17.33
CA SER A 485 -7.74 21.90 18.56
C SER A 485 -6.77 22.21 19.68
N LYS A 486 -5.46 22.25 19.36
CA LYS A 486 -4.41 22.60 20.32
C LYS A 486 -4.50 24.07 20.78
N LEU A 487 -4.81 24.96 19.86
CA LEU A 487 -4.99 26.39 20.16
C LEU A 487 -6.19 26.61 21.11
N LEU A 488 -7.31 25.95 20.91
CA LEU A 488 -8.46 25.99 21.83
C LEU A 488 -8.13 25.43 23.21
N GLU A 489 -7.32 24.37 23.28
CA GLU A 489 -6.83 23.81 24.55
C GLU A 489 -5.93 24.81 25.28
N LEU A 490 -4.99 25.46 24.58
CA LEU A 490 -4.11 26.47 25.14
C LEU A 490 -4.85 27.74 25.58
N ALA A 491 -5.92 28.11 24.89
CA ALA A 491 -6.76 29.27 25.24
C ALA A 491 -7.60 29.06 26.50
N ASN A 492 -7.56 27.87 27.13
CA ASN A 492 -8.28 27.59 28.36
C ASN A 492 -7.71 28.42 29.51
N PRO A 493 -8.53 29.17 30.29
CA PRO A 493 -8.08 29.94 31.44
C PRO A 493 -7.39 29.12 32.53
N ASN A 494 -7.61 27.82 32.59
CA ASN A 494 -6.93 26.93 33.53
C ASN A 494 -5.53 26.51 33.06
N HIS A 495 -5.08 26.95 31.88
CA HIS A 495 -3.71 26.72 31.45
C HIS A 495 -2.72 27.28 32.47
N PRO A 496 -1.70 26.53 32.92
CA PRO A 496 -0.84 26.92 34.06
C PRO A 496 -0.23 28.32 33.93
N LEU A 497 0.18 28.71 32.71
CA LEU A 497 0.78 30.03 32.46
C LEU A 497 -0.27 31.15 32.48
N LEU A 498 -1.47 30.93 31.96
CA LEU A 498 -2.59 31.89 32.02
C LEU A 498 -3.10 32.07 33.43
N ARG A 499 -3.18 30.99 34.21
CA ARG A 499 -3.53 31.04 35.63
C ARG A 499 -2.50 31.84 36.45
N ARG A 500 -1.19 31.71 36.16
CA ARG A 500 -0.16 32.54 36.75
C ARG A 500 -0.35 34.03 36.39
N LEU A 501 -0.64 34.30 35.08
CA LEU A 501 -0.88 35.67 34.61
C LEU A 501 -2.06 36.30 35.33
N LEU A 502 -3.15 35.56 35.53
CA LEU A 502 -4.35 36.00 36.25
C LEU A 502 -4.03 36.37 37.73
N ILE A 503 -3.19 35.58 38.40
CA ILE A 503 -2.90 35.77 39.83
C ILE A 503 -1.78 36.80 40.06
N GLU A 504 -0.69 36.73 39.27
CA GLU A 504 0.52 37.56 39.49
C GLU A 504 0.47 38.91 38.74
N ALA A 505 -0.30 39.03 37.64
CA ALA A 505 -0.45 40.23 36.82
C ALA A 505 -1.90 40.37 36.27
N PRO A 506 -2.89 40.58 37.14
CA PRO A 506 -4.32 40.57 36.76
C PRO A 506 -4.68 41.67 35.74
N GLY A 507 -4.05 42.83 35.79
CA GLY A 507 -4.24 43.90 34.80
C GLY A 507 -3.80 43.48 33.40
N THR A 508 -2.64 42.82 33.27
CA THR A 508 -2.15 42.25 32.01
C THR A 508 -3.07 41.13 31.49
N TYR A 509 -3.56 40.27 32.38
CA TYR A 509 -4.52 39.23 31.99
C TYR A 509 -5.80 39.81 31.38
N HIS A 510 -6.39 40.86 32.03
CA HIS A 510 -7.56 41.55 31.52
C HIS A 510 -7.34 42.24 30.17
N HIS A 511 -6.20 42.93 30.04
CA HIS A 511 -5.76 43.52 28.79
C HIS A 511 -5.68 42.45 27.67
N SER A 512 -5.00 41.34 27.96
CA SER A 512 -4.85 40.24 27.01
C SER A 512 -6.20 39.62 26.54
N ILE A 513 -7.25 39.62 27.38
CA ILE A 513 -8.59 39.18 26.98
C ILE A 513 -9.21 40.12 25.95
N ILE A 514 -9.09 41.45 26.17
CA ILE A 514 -9.65 42.44 25.25
C ILE A 514 -8.89 42.42 23.91
N VAL A 515 -7.55 42.37 23.97
CA VAL A 515 -6.69 42.23 22.79
C VAL A 515 -7.04 40.94 22.02
N ALA A 516 -7.31 39.85 22.73
CA ALA A 516 -7.71 38.57 22.08
C ALA A 516 -9.05 38.67 21.36
N ASN A 517 -10.04 39.35 21.92
CA ASN A 517 -11.33 39.56 21.25
C ASN A 517 -11.19 40.45 19.99
N LEU A 518 -10.38 41.52 20.08
CA LEU A 518 -10.04 42.37 18.94
C LEU A 518 -9.33 41.59 17.83
N ALA A 519 -8.29 40.84 18.22
CA ALA A 519 -7.47 40.08 17.29
C ALA A 519 -8.24 38.97 16.60
N GLU A 520 -9.13 38.25 17.31
CA GLU A 520 -9.99 37.22 16.74
C GLU A 520 -10.93 37.79 15.67
N ALA A 521 -11.66 38.85 16.02
CA ALA A 521 -12.60 39.50 15.10
C ALA A 521 -11.92 40.05 13.84
N ALA A 522 -10.78 40.72 14.01
CA ALA A 522 -10.02 41.23 12.88
C ALA A 522 -9.42 40.13 12.02
N ALA A 523 -8.87 39.07 12.62
CA ALA A 523 -8.33 37.92 11.89
C ALA A 523 -9.43 37.20 11.08
N GLU A 524 -10.62 37.03 11.63
CA GLU A 524 -11.76 36.45 10.93
C GLU A 524 -12.19 37.32 9.72
N LYS A 525 -12.25 38.64 9.91
CA LYS A 525 -12.64 39.60 8.87
C LYS A 525 -11.70 39.59 7.65
N ILE A 526 -10.39 39.44 7.89
CA ILE A 526 -9.37 39.44 6.82
C ILE A 526 -8.97 38.04 6.33
N GLY A 527 -9.67 36.97 6.79
CA GLY A 527 -9.40 35.59 6.40
C GLY A 527 -8.05 35.05 6.93
N ALA A 528 -7.51 35.60 8.04
CA ALA A 528 -6.40 35.06 8.80
C ALA A 528 -6.89 33.99 9.80
N ASN A 529 -6.00 33.40 10.59
CA ASN A 529 -6.37 32.37 11.54
C ASN A 529 -6.87 32.97 12.88
N PRO A 530 -8.20 33.01 13.13
CA PRO A 530 -8.75 33.63 14.34
C PRO A 530 -8.38 32.89 15.62
N TYR A 531 -8.23 31.56 15.57
CA TYR A 531 -7.82 30.76 16.74
C TYR A 531 -6.40 31.07 17.14
N LEU A 532 -5.49 31.23 16.17
CA LEU A 532 -4.09 31.60 16.44
C LEU A 532 -4.01 33.02 16.99
N ALA A 533 -4.72 33.97 16.36
CA ALA A 533 -4.73 35.37 16.82
C ALA A 533 -5.27 35.48 18.26
N ARG A 534 -6.40 34.86 18.56
CA ARG A 534 -6.95 34.84 19.92
C ARG A 534 -6.00 34.22 20.94
N THR A 535 -5.52 33.01 20.62
CA THR A 535 -4.69 32.28 21.59
C THR A 535 -3.35 32.99 21.81
N ALA A 536 -2.69 33.48 20.75
CA ALA A 536 -1.44 34.20 20.88
C ALA A 536 -1.60 35.54 21.63
N ALA A 537 -2.74 36.21 21.46
CA ALA A 537 -3.06 37.42 22.22
C ALA A 537 -3.20 37.15 23.73
N TYR A 538 -3.69 35.98 24.17
CA TYR A 538 -3.67 35.63 25.59
C TYR A 538 -2.24 35.53 26.16
N PHE A 539 -1.27 35.16 25.33
CA PHE A 539 0.12 34.92 25.77
C PHE A 539 1.09 36.02 25.36
N HIS A 540 0.70 37.03 24.55
CA HIS A 540 1.65 37.99 23.97
C HIS A 540 2.47 38.73 25.06
N ASP A 541 1.87 38.98 26.19
CA ASP A 541 2.40 39.76 27.30
C ASP A 541 2.83 38.94 28.54
N VAL A 542 2.95 37.61 28.41
CA VAL A 542 3.34 36.75 29.58
C VAL A 542 4.71 37.07 30.15
N GLY A 543 5.56 37.74 29.40
CA GLY A 543 6.88 38.20 29.90
C GLY A 543 6.81 39.24 31.00
N LYS A 544 5.70 39.97 31.09
CA LYS A 544 5.45 40.93 32.16
C LYS A 544 5.38 40.26 33.55
N LEU A 545 5.18 38.96 33.62
CA LEU A 545 5.24 38.14 34.83
C LEU A 545 6.59 38.24 35.59
N LYS A 546 7.69 38.59 34.92
CA LYS A 546 8.98 38.75 35.60
C LYS A 546 9.03 40.01 36.52
N ARG A 547 8.33 41.08 36.12
CA ARG A 547 8.31 42.36 36.85
C ARG A 547 6.95 43.05 36.72
N PRO A 548 5.83 42.45 37.26
CA PRO A 548 4.47 42.92 36.99
C PRO A 548 4.25 44.41 37.36
N MET A 549 4.83 44.87 38.45
CA MET A 549 4.61 46.22 38.98
C MET A 549 5.24 47.32 38.13
N TYR A 550 6.12 46.99 37.18
CA TYR A 550 6.67 47.97 36.22
C TYR A 550 5.70 48.25 35.07
N PHE A 551 4.58 47.51 34.95
CA PHE A 551 3.59 47.74 33.94
C PHE A 551 2.34 48.38 34.52
N LYS A 552 1.94 49.53 33.95
CA LYS A 552 0.94 50.45 34.49
C LYS A 552 -0.38 49.77 34.84
N GLU A 553 -0.81 48.81 34.05
CA GLU A 553 -2.05 48.06 34.23
C GLU A 553 -2.07 47.20 35.52
N ASN A 554 -0.90 46.90 36.13
CA ASN A 554 -0.80 46.13 37.36
C ASN A 554 -0.45 47.00 38.58
N GLN A 555 -0.22 48.32 38.42
CA GLN A 555 0.13 49.20 39.50
C GLN A 555 -1.06 49.56 40.39
N MET A 556 -0.88 49.55 41.71
CA MET A 556 -1.87 49.88 42.72
C MET A 556 -1.61 51.23 43.43
N GLY A 557 -0.89 52.15 42.79
CA GLY A 557 -0.62 53.50 43.31
C GLY A 557 0.82 53.96 43.17
N ASP A 558 1.83 53.22 43.61
CA ASP A 558 3.25 53.59 43.48
C ASP A 558 3.80 53.14 42.11
N ASN A 559 4.45 54.04 41.38
CA ASN A 559 5.03 53.74 40.08
C ASN A 559 6.56 53.59 40.21
N PRO A 560 7.11 52.37 40.12
CA PRO A 560 8.55 52.14 40.25
C PRO A 560 9.39 52.91 39.24
N HIS A 561 8.86 53.31 38.09
CA HIS A 561 9.55 54.11 37.08
C HIS A 561 9.86 55.56 37.52
N ASP A 562 9.19 56.07 38.57
CA ASP A 562 9.46 57.43 39.06
C ASP A 562 10.82 57.53 39.77
N ARG A 563 11.30 56.39 40.30
CA ARG A 563 12.61 56.25 40.98
C ARG A 563 13.64 55.52 40.12
N THR A 564 13.32 55.21 38.88
CA THR A 564 14.19 54.43 37.97
C THR A 564 14.70 55.33 36.84
N ASP A 565 15.96 55.17 36.48
CA ASP A 565 16.55 55.83 35.32
C ASP A 565 15.76 55.51 34.04
N PRO A 566 15.56 56.49 33.12
CA PRO A 566 14.81 56.29 31.90
C PRO A 566 15.36 55.17 31.01
N TYR A 567 16.66 54.99 30.91
CA TYR A 567 17.27 53.89 30.13
C TYR A 567 16.98 52.51 30.75
N VAL A 568 17.09 52.44 32.09
CA VAL A 568 16.74 51.20 32.81
C VAL A 568 15.26 50.90 32.69
N SER A 569 14.40 51.91 32.76
CA SER A 569 12.97 51.79 32.59
C SER A 569 12.60 51.26 31.19
N ALA A 570 13.22 51.83 30.14
CA ALA A 570 13.05 51.38 28.78
C ALA A 570 13.53 49.93 28.59
N ALA A 571 14.69 49.58 29.15
CA ALA A 571 15.23 48.22 29.11
C ALA A 571 14.32 47.21 29.79
N ILE A 572 13.67 47.54 30.92
CA ILE A 572 12.70 46.66 31.59
C ILE A 572 11.48 46.42 30.70
N LEU A 573 10.95 47.48 30.07
CA LEU A 573 9.80 47.37 29.20
C LEU A 573 10.12 46.56 27.92
N THR A 574 11.22 46.87 27.24
CA THR A 574 11.57 46.22 25.99
C THR A 574 11.93 44.74 26.16
N THR A 575 12.45 44.34 27.32
CA THR A 575 12.88 42.97 27.60
C THR A 575 11.72 41.99 27.76
N HIS A 576 10.47 42.45 28.05
CA HIS A 576 9.36 41.53 28.31
C HIS A 576 9.04 40.62 27.11
N THR A 577 9.28 41.04 25.86
CA THR A 577 9.07 40.21 24.67
C THR A 577 10.00 38.98 24.68
N ARG A 578 11.29 39.17 25.02
CA ARG A 578 12.27 38.08 25.17
C ARG A 578 11.95 37.19 26.37
N ASP A 579 11.59 37.80 27.50
CA ASP A 579 11.18 37.09 28.70
C ASP A 579 9.94 36.25 28.48
N GLY A 580 9.01 36.78 27.70
CA GLY A 580 7.81 36.07 27.24
C GLY A 580 8.14 34.85 26.42
N VAL A 581 9.07 34.95 25.46
CA VAL A 581 9.53 33.81 24.66
C VAL A 581 10.16 32.72 25.55
N GLN A 582 10.99 33.11 26.55
CA GLN A 582 11.57 32.12 27.48
C GLN A 582 10.50 31.37 28.28
N LEU A 583 9.46 32.08 28.74
CA LEU A 583 8.32 31.47 29.43
C LEU A 583 7.53 30.56 28.48
N ALA A 584 7.25 31.03 27.27
CA ALA A 584 6.54 30.24 26.25
C ALA A 584 7.29 28.94 25.91
N GLN A 585 8.63 28.98 25.81
CA GLN A 585 9.44 27.77 25.61
C GLN A 585 9.37 26.83 26.82
N LYS A 586 9.45 27.35 28.04
CA LYS A 586 9.32 26.55 29.26
C LYS A 586 7.99 25.84 29.37
N TYR A 587 6.91 26.44 28.87
CA TYR A 587 5.56 25.87 28.89
C TYR A 587 5.20 25.19 27.56
N HIS A 588 6.18 24.93 26.69
CA HIS A 588 6.03 24.23 25.41
C HIS A 588 4.95 24.81 24.48
N LEU A 589 4.79 26.15 24.50
CA LEU A 589 3.89 26.80 23.55
C LEU A 589 4.39 26.62 22.11
N PRO A 590 3.49 26.49 21.10
CA PRO A 590 3.87 26.38 19.70
C PRO A 590 4.77 27.51 19.22
N PRO A 591 5.71 27.26 18.29
CA PRO A 591 6.63 28.27 17.77
C PRO A 591 5.93 29.48 17.13
N GLU A 592 4.73 29.27 16.59
CA GLU A 592 3.89 30.33 16.02
C GLU A 592 3.50 31.37 17.11
N ILE A 593 3.13 30.90 18.30
CA ILE A 593 2.83 31.79 19.45
C ILE A 593 4.12 32.45 19.96
N GLN A 594 5.21 31.70 20.10
CA GLN A 594 6.50 32.26 20.52
C GLN A 594 6.97 33.40 19.60
N ARG A 595 6.75 33.26 18.29
CA ARG A 595 7.06 34.27 17.29
C ARG A 595 6.22 35.53 17.51
N ILE A 596 4.92 35.39 17.70
CA ILE A 596 4.01 36.51 17.94
C ILE A 596 4.39 37.26 19.22
N ILE A 597 4.74 36.55 20.30
CA ILE A 597 5.26 37.18 21.54
C ILE A 597 6.48 38.02 21.25
N LEU A 598 7.37 37.63 20.36
CA LEU A 598 8.58 38.39 20.03
C LEU A 598 8.28 39.59 19.10
N GLU A 599 7.30 39.45 18.19
CA GLU A 599 7.02 40.37 17.10
C GLU A 599 6.00 41.48 17.45
N HIS A 600 5.17 41.31 18.50
CA HIS A 600 3.98 42.16 18.71
C HIS A 600 4.28 43.65 18.95
N HIS A 601 5.51 44.02 19.33
CA HIS A 601 5.96 45.42 19.38
C HIS A 601 6.90 45.79 18.23
N GLY A 602 7.39 44.81 17.43
CA GLY A 602 8.34 45.07 16.35
C GLY A 602 9.60 45.76 16.88
N ASP A 603 10.03 46.83 16.22
CA ASP A 603 11.13 47.71 16.61
C ASP A 603 10.62 49.13 17.01
N THR A 604 9.39 49.25 17.53
CA THR A 604 8.82 50.54 17.96
C THR A 604 9.59 51.11 19.15
N PRO A 605 9.73 52.47 19.25
CA PRO A 605 10.37 53.12 20.40
C PRO A 605 9.41 53.30 21.57
N VAL A 606 9.93 53.23 22.80
CA VAL A 606 9.20 53.55 24.03
C VAL A 606 9.28 55.07 24.23
N MET A 607 8.43 55.81 23.52
CA MET A 607 8.50 57.28 23.39
C MET A 607 8.45 58.01 24.70
N TYR A 608 7.72 57.53 25.72
CA TYR A 608 7.63 58.17 27.02
C TYR A 608 9.00 58.28 27.70
N PHE A 609 9.76 57.21 27.77
CA PHE A 609 11.08 57.22 28.39
C PHE A 609 12.13 57.90 27.52
N TYR A 610 12.01 57.86 26.21
CA TYR A 610 12.85 58.64 25.32
C TYR A 610 12.68 60.13 25.59
N HIS A 611 11.44 60.67 25.69
CA HIS A 611 11.18 62.06 26.05
C HIS A 611 11.67 62.40 27.45
N LYS A 612 11.49 61.52 28.44
CA LYS A 612 12.00 61.72 29.82
C LYS A 612 13.52 61.80 29.83
N ALA A 613 14.21 60.97 29.05
CA ALA A 613 15.67 60.99 28.90
C ALA A 613 16.14 62.28 28.20
N LEU A 614 15.46 62.76 27.16
CA LEU A 614 15.76 64.04 26.51
C LEU A 614 15.66 65.23 27.49
N GLN A 615 14.64 65.28 28.36
CA GLN A 615 14.43 66.28 29.34
C GLN A 615 15.54 66.28 30.44
N GLN A 616 16.13 65.11 30.73
CA GLN A 616 17.14 64.91 31.73
C GLN A 616 18.59 65.03 31.18
N SER A 617 18.74 65.12 29.84
CA SER A 617 20.06 65.04 29.18
C SER A 617 20.88 66.34 29.22
N ASP A 618 20.34 67.48 29.74
CA ASP A 618 20.97 68.79 29.72
C ASP A 618 21.54 69.14 28.33
N GLY A 619 20.86 68.85 27.26
CA GLY A 619 21.27 69.13 25.90
C GLY A 619 22.23 68.11 25.24
N LYS A 620 22.57 67.03 25.90
CA LYS A 620 23.39 65.96 25.35
C LYS A 620 22.53 65.15 24.38
N PRO A 621 23.10 64.63 23.25
CA PRO A 621 22.36 63.79 22.34
C PRO A 621 21.93 62.47 23.00
N VAL A 622 20.67 62.11 22.90
CA VAL A 622 20.10 60.86 23.34
C VAL A 622 19.75 60.00 22.09
N ASP A 623 20.30 58.81 22.01
CA ASP A 623 20.03 57.95 20.88
C ASP A 623 18.67 57.25 21.08
N ILE A 624 17.75 57.41 20.13
CA ILE A 624 16.44 56.73 20.13
C ILE A 624 16.56 55.22 20.01
N ALA A 625 17.70 54.69 19.51
CA ALA A 625 17.93 53.27 19.39
C ALA A 625 17.97 52.58 20.76
N ASP A 626 18.42 53.26 21.82
CA ASP A 626 18.47 52.74 23.21
C ASP A 626 17.05 52.51 23.81
N PHE A 627 16.05 53.11 23.19
CA PHE A 627 14.64 53.05 23.63
C PHE A 627 13.74 52.22 22.73
N ARG A 628 14.31 51.47 21.73
CA ARG A 628 13.54 50.64 20.83
C ARG A 628 13.45 49.19 21.32
N TYR A 629 12.36 48.55 20.98
CA TYR A 629 12.24 47.09 21.08
C TYR A 629 13.24 46.41 20.14
N ASP A 630 13.78 45.28 20.55
CA ASP A 630 14.72 44.48 19.77
C ASP A 630 14.02 43.40 18.91
N GLY A 631 12.70 43.41 18.89
CA GLY A 631 11.93 42.39 18.17
C GLY A 631 11.98 42.59 16.66
N PRO A 632 11.83 41.49 15.87
CA PRO A 632 11.56 41.65 14.47
C PRO A 632 10.15 42.21 14.25
N ARG A 633 9.96 42.92 13.12
CA ARG A 633 8.64 43.42 12.72
C ARG A 633 7.73 42.24 12.38
N PRO A 634 6.41 42.37 12.62
CA PRO A 634 5.43 41.34 12.31
C PRO A 634 5.57 40.78 10.90
N CYS A 635 5.64 39.45 10.77
CA CYS A 635 5.82 38.78 9.48
C CYS A 635 4.59 37.95 9.03
N THR A 636 3.58 37.83 9.89
CA THR A 636 2.29 37.17 9.56
C THR A 636 1.13 38.14 9.74
N LYS A 637 -0.04 37.82 9.16
CA LYS A 637 -1.25 38.63 9.36
C LYS A 637 -1.66 38.65 10.82
N GLU A 638 -1.59 37.51 11.51
CA GLU A 638 -1.97 37.36 12.92
C GLU A 638 -1.06 38.19 13.82
N SER A 639 0.26 38.18 13.59
CA SER A 639 1.22 38.97 14.36
C SER A 639 0.97 40.48 14.19
N ALA A 640 0.70 40.93 12.96
CA ALA A 640 0.38 42.31 12.66
C ALA A 640 -0.95 42.75 13.30
N VAL A 641 -1.97 41.90 13.25
CA VAL A 641 -3.26 42.16 13.90
C VAL A 641 -3.11 42.32 15.40
N ILE A 642 -2.30 41.46 16.06
CA ILE A 642 -2.06 41.54 17.50
C ILE A 642 -1.31 42.83 17.85
N MET A 643 -0.29 43.23 17.08
CA MET A 643 0.41 44.54 17.28
C MET A 643 -0.57 45.70 17.23
N LEU A 644 -1.49 45.71 16.25
CA LEU A 644 -2.49 46.76 16.12
C LEU A 644 -3.51 46.70 17.24
N ALA A 645 -4.01 45.50 17.60
CA ALA A 645 -5.00 45.31 18.66
C ALA A 645 -4.44 45.76 20.05
N ASP A 646 -3.20 45.39 20.37
CA ASP A 646 -2.51 45.80 21.59
C ASP A 646 -2.37 47.32 21.67
N THR A 647 -1.86 47.95 20.59
CA THR A 647 -1.72 49.41 20.51
C THR A 647 -3.06 50.12 20.68
N ILE A 648 -4.12 49.63 20.06
CA ILE A 648 -5.45 50.23 20.07
C ILE A 648 -6.14 50.06 21.41
N GLU A 649 -6.09 48.86 22.03
CA GLU A 649 -6.65 48.64 23.36
C GLU A 649 -6.05 49.61 24.38
N ALA A 650 -4.70 49.68 24.47
CA ALA A 650 -3.98 50.53 25.40
C ALA A 650 -4.33 52.02 25.19
N ALA A 651 -4.47 52.45 23.95
CA ALA A 651 -4.76 53.83 23.60
C ALA A 651 -6.23 54.22 23.89
N VAL A 652 -7.20 53.40 23.46
CA VAL A 652 -8.63 53.67 23.69
C VAL A 652 -8.99 53.64 25.16
N ARG A 653 -8.39 52.73 25.94
CA ARG A 653 -8.54 52.64 27.39
C ARG A 653 -8.07 53.92 28.09
N SER A 654 -7.19 54.69 27.48
CA SER A 654 -6.67 55.97 28.02
C SER A 654 -7.46 57.22 27.55
N MET A 655 -8.50 57.06 26.74
CA MET A 655 -9.34 58.14 26.23
C MET A 655 -10.28 58.68 27.32
N PRO A 656 -10.34 60.01 27.50
CA PRO A 656 -11.22 60.62 28.53
C PRO A 656 -12.70 60.43 28.21
N ASP A 657 -13.07 60.44 26.89
CA ASP A 657 -14.44 60.34 26.40
C ASP A 657 -14.49 59.45 25.13
N PRO A 658 -14.71 58.13 25.28
CA PRO A 658 -14.66 57.17 24.17
C PRO A 658 -15.98 57.07 23.40
N THR A 659 -16.34 58.15 22.70
CA THR A 659 -17.51 58.12 21.80
C THR A 659 -17.22 57.28 20.53
N PRO A 660 -18.23 56.65 19.90
CA PRO A 660 -18.01 55.77 18.72
C PRO A 660 -17.21 56.42 17.61
N GLN A 661 -17.54 57.69 17.28
CA GLN A 661 -16.83 58.43 16.22
C GLN A 661 -15.40 58.84 16.65
N ALA A 662 -15.16 59.06 17.95
CA ALA A 662 -13.83 59.38 18.46
C ALA A 662 -12.93 58.11 18.44
N ILE A 663 -13.49 56.93 18.82
CA ILE A 663 -12.82 55.61 18.73
C ILE A 663 -12.41 55.33 17.30
N GLU A 664 -13.34 55.43 16.32
CA GLU A 664 -13.10 55.13 14.92
C GLU A 664 -11.96 55.95 14.31
N ARG A 665 -12.00 57.30 14.50
CA ARG A 665 -10.94 58.21 14.06
C ARG A 665 -9.59 57.91 14.73
N PHE A 666 -9.62 57.48 15.97
CA PHE A 666 -8.41 57.18 16.71
C PHE A 666 -7.75 55.86 16.27
N ILE A 667 -8.58 54.83 15.97
CA ILE A 667 -8.15 53.61 15.35
C ILE A 667 -7.43 53.88 14.03
N GLU A 668 -8.07 54.61 13.12
CA GLU A 668 -7.49 54.97 11.82
C GLU A 668 -6.15 55.71 11.96
N LYS A 669 -6.06 56.70 12.89
CA LYS A 669 -4.84 57.44 13.16
C LYS A 669 -3.71 56.52 13.63
N LEU A 670 -3.97 55.62 14.56
CA LEU A 670 -2.96 54.72 15.13
C LEU A 670 -2.48 53.67 14.12
N VAL A 671 -3.40 53.08 13.37
CA VAL A 671 -3.09 52.10 12.32
C VAL A 671 -2.24 52.75 11.22
N ARG A 672 -2.63 53.99 10.78
CA ARG A 672 -1.84 54.77 9.83
C ARG A 672 -0.45 55.10 10.36
N GLY A 673 -0.32 55.49 11.64
CA GLY A 673 0.96 55.75 12.27
C GLY A 673 1.89 54.51 12.30
N LYS A 674 1.37 53.33 12.58
CA LYS A 674 2.12 52.07 12.51
C LYS A 674 2.53 51.70 11.07
N LEU A 675 1.69 52.02 10.09
CA LEU A 675 2.00 51.81 8.69
C LEU A 675 3.11 52.73 8.21
N GLU A 676 3.01 54.06 8.55
CA GLU A 676 4.01 55.09 8.22
C GLU A 676 5.37 54.83 8.87
N ASP A 677 5.39 54.32 10.14
CA ASP A 677 6.61 53.83 10.83
C ASP A 677 7.20 52.56 10.23
N GLY A 678 6.53 51.95 9.24
CA GLY A 678 6.99 50.75 8.54
C GLY A 678 6.92 49.49 9.37
N GLN A 679 6.17 49.45 10.49
CA GLN A 679 6.07 48.27 11.36
C GLN A 679 5.36 47.10 10.64
N LEU A 680 4.50 47.39 9.67
CA LEU A 680 3.74 46.38 8.92
C LEU A 680 4.42 45.93 7.61
N SER A 681 5.64 46.45 7.31
CA SER A 681 6.31 46.22 6.01
C SER A 681 6.66 44.76 5.72
N ASN A 682 6.80 43.93 6.74
CA ASN A 682 7.11 42.49 6.57
C ASN A 682 5.87 41.59 6.58
N SER A 683 4.70 42.14 6.91
CA SER A 683 3.44 41.36 6.97
C SER A 683 2.77 41.32 5.60
N PRO A 684 2.08 40.21 5.25
CA PRO A 684 1.36 40.08 3.99
C PRO A 684 -0.05 40.70 4.04
N LEU A 685 -0.19 41.87 4.72
CA LEU A 685 -1.44 42.64 4.77
C LEU A 685 -1.59 43.46 3.52
N THR A 686 -2.80 43.48 2.97
CA THR A 686 -3.22 44.39 1.90
C THR A 686 -3.88 45.61 2.51
N LEU A 687 -4.02 46.72 1.73
CA LEU A 687 -4.79 47.89 2.16
C LEU A 687 -6.22 47.53 2.53
N LYS A 688 -6.85 46.62 1.77
CA LYS A 688 -8.18 46.13 2.06
C LYS A 688 -8.24 45.36 3.41
N ASP A 689 -7.19 44.63 3.75
CA ASP A 689 -7.13 43.97 5.05
C ASP A 689 -7.03 44.99 6.19
N ILE A 690 -6.30 46.10 5.97
CA ILE A 690 -6.17 47.18 6.96
C ILE A 690 -7.53 47.85 7.22
N ASP A 691 -8.30 48.15 6.15
CA ASP A 691 -9.65 48.69 6.32
C ASP A 691 -10.56 47.71 7.10
N GLY A 692 -10.50 46.42 6.77
CA GLY A 692 -11.25 45.39 7.46
C GLY A 692 -10.86 45.25 8.94
N ILE A 693 -9.57 45.42 9.30
CA ILE A 693 -9.09 45.42 10.66
C ILE A 693 -9.65 46.61 11.44
N CYS A 694 -9.62 47.82 10.87
CA CYS A 694 -10.15 49.02 11.51
C CYS A 694 -11.67 48.88 11.77
N GLU A 695 -12.45 48.38 10.80
CA GLU A 695 -13.90 48.12 10.95
C GLU A 695 -14.18 47.09 12.07
N ALA A 696 -13.42 45.98 12.10
CA ALA A 696 -13.59 44.95 13.12
C ALA A 696 -13.27 45.49 14.53
N PHE A 697 -12.18 46.25 14.69
CA PHE A 697 -11.82 46.84 15.97
C PHE A 697 -12.85 47.85 16.46
N ALA A 698 -13.35 48.73 15.56
CA ALA A 698 -14.41 49.66 15.89
C ALA A 698 -15.70 48.94 16.38
N THR A 699 -16.07 47.89 15.68
CA THR A 699 -17.26 47.07 16.04
C THR A 699 -17.12 46.46 17.45
N VAL A 700 -15.97 45.85 17.75
CA VAL A 700 -15.74 45.21 19.07
C VAL A 700 -15.67 46.24 20.18
N LEU A 701 -14.93 47.36 19.97
CA LEU A 701 -14.77 48.41 20.99
C LEU A 701 -16.07 49.13 21.29
N ASN A 702 -16.87 49.45 20.27
CA ASN A 702 -18.20 50.03 20.48
C ASN A 702 -19.11 49.12 21.31
N GLY A 703 -18.98 47.79 21.19
CA GLY A 703 -19.68 46.83 22.05
C GLY A 703 -19.18 46.81 23.52
N VAL A 704 -17.87 47.05 23.74
CA VAL A 704 -17.23 47.07 25.08
C VAL A 704 -17.54 48.37 25.83
N PHE A 705 -17.56 49.50 25.14
CA PHE A 705 -17.77 50.82 25.71
C PHE A 705 -19.21 51.35 25.56
N HIS A 706 -20.18 50.46 25.43
CA HIS A 706 -21.59 50.89 25.43
C HIS A 706 -21.90 51.58 26.74
N GLU A 707 -22.44 52.83 26.66
CA GLU A 707 -23.03 53.50 27.82
C GLU A 707 -24.08 52.61 28.48
N ARG A 708 -23.86 52.24 29.73
CA ARG A 708 -24.91 51.66 30.53
C ARG A 708 -25.98 52.70 30.67
N ILE A 709 -27.22 52.37 30.28
CA ILE A 709 -28.40 53.17 30.58
C ILE A 709 -28.35 53.41 32.08
N GLU A 710 -28.21 54.65 32.51
CA GLU A 710 -28.40 55.02 33.92
C GLU A 710 -29.77 54.54 34.36
N TYR A 711 -29.79 53.58 35.24
CA TYR A 711 -31.05 53.23 35.90
C TYR A 711 -31.54 54.48 36.61
N PRO A 712 -32.74 55.04 36.30
CA PRO A 712 -33.26 56.17 37.06
C PRO A 712 -33.32 55.73 38.53
N ASN A 713 -32.85 56.62 39.42
CA ASN A 713 -32.95 56.49 40.87
C ASN A 713 -34.43 56.49 41.24
N VAL A 714 -35.15 55.44 40.99
CA VAL A 714 -36.51 55.25 41.49
C VAL A 714 -36.35 54.86 42.95
N LYS A 715 -36.70 55.80 43.85
CA LYS A 715 -36.94 55.48 45.27
C LYS A 715 -37.98 54.35 45.26
N ILE A 716 -37.53 53.18 45.56
CA ILE A 716 -38.43 52.04 45.83
C ILE A 716 -39.27 52.50 47.01
N PRO A 717 -40.62 52.66 46.94
CA PRO A 717 -41.45 52.93 48.10
C PRO A 717 -41.17 51.84 49.12
N GLU A 718 -40.93 52.26 50.32
CA GLU A 718 -40.87 51.31 51.46
C GLU A 718 -42.15 50.47 51.44
N ARG A 719 -41.94 49.19 51.41
CA ARG A 719 -43.04 48.18 51.48
C ARG A 719 -43.74 48.41 52.81
N GLU A 720 -44.85 49.16 52.82
CA GLU A 720 -45.75 49.21 53.96
C GLU A 720 -46.03 47.77 54.41
N GLU A 721 -45.46 47.35 55.54
CA GLU A 721 -45.92 46.13 56.25
C GLU A 721 -47.38 46.38 56.64
N LYS A 722 -48.30 45.95 55.81
CA LYS A 722 -49.70 45.76 56.27
C LYS A 722 -49.66 44.75 57.39
N SER A 723 -49.69 45.24 58.60
CA SER A 723 -50.03 44.45 59.77
C SER A 723 -51.37 43.79 59.51
N ALA A 724 -51.38 42.52 59.26
CA ALA A 724 -52.56 41.70 59.17
C ALA A 724 -53.17 41.66 60.57
N PRO A 725 -54.51 41.81 60.74
CA PRO A 725 -55.15 41.69 62.04
C PRO A 725 -54.95 40.29 62.63
N VAL A 726 -54.51 40.27 63.87
CA VAL A 726 -54.37 39.05 64.67
C VAL A 726 -55.74 38.42 64.80
N ALA A 727 -56.02 37.35 64.10
CA ALA A 727 -57.19 36.49 64.37
C ALA A 727 -56.82 35.56 65.55
N GLU A 728 -57.68 35.67 66.65
CA GLU A 728 -57.62 34.80 67.79
C GLU A 728 -57.73 33.34 67.35
N THR A 729 -56.75 32.55 67.73
CA THR A 729 -56.69 31.10 67.47
C THR A 729 -57.47 30.38 68.56
N PRO A 730 -58.48 29.53 68.27
CA PRO A 730 -59.10 28.63 69.27
C PRO A 730 -58.13 27.52 69.65
N ALA A 731 -58.17 27.16 70.95
CA ALA A 731 -57.31 26.16 71.56
C ALA A 731 -57.38 24.80 70.90
N ALA A 732 -56.21 24.20 70.68
CA ALA A 732 -56.01 22.86 70.11
C ALA A 732 -56.30 21.78 71.17
N PRO A 733 -56.90 20.66 70.76
CA PRO A 733 -57.04 19.46 71.63
C PRO A 733 -55.69 18.65 71.67
N PRO A 734 -55.51 17.77 72.67
CA PRO A 734 -54.24 17.15 72.99
C PRO A 734 -53.76 16.16 71.89
N ARG A 735 -52.44 16.14 71.63
CA ARG A 735 -51.77 15.21 70.73
C ARG A 735 -51.74 13.81 71.33
N GLU A 736 -52.29 12.83 70.62
CA GLU A 736 -51.92 11.43 70.74
C GLU A 736 -50.60 11.15 69.95
N GLU A 737 -49.72 10.40 70.59
CA GLU A 737 -48.47 9.91 69.99
C GLU A 737 -48.76 8.81 68.94
N PRO A 738 -48.18 8.84 67.74
CA PRO A 738 -48.27 7.70 66.88
C PRO A 738 -47.04 6.76 67.08
N LYS A 739 -47.39 5.50 67.20
CA LYS A 739 -46.45 4.36 67.18
C LYS A 739 -45.62 4.28 65.99
N GLU A 740 -44.38 3.95 66.27
CA GLU A 740 -43.28 3.51 65.43
C GLU A 740 -43.69 2.51 64.32
N ALA A 741 -43.43 2.82 63.08
CA ALA A 741 -43.40 1.87 61.98
C ALA A 741 -42.07 2.02 61.19
N ALA A 742 -41.31 0.94 61.18
CA ALA A 742 -39.98 0.79 60.66
C ALA A 742 -39.88 1.10 59.16
N ALA A 743 -38.84 1.90 58.77
CA ALA A 743 -38.39 2.05 57.44
C ALA A 743 -37.08 1.26 57.18
N PRO A 744 -36.85 0.68 56.01
CA PRO A 744 -35.68 -0.14 55.79
C PRO A 744 -34.41 0.68 55.49
N ALA A 745 -33.30 0.14 55.99
CA ALA A 745 -31.96 0.71 55.97
C ALA A 745 -31.40 0.96 54.57
N ALA A 746 -30.87 2.18 54.36
CA ALA A 746 -29.93 2.47 53.30
C ALA A 746 -28.50 2.20 53.78
N LYS A 747 -27.72 1.46 52.98
CA LYS A 747 -26.30 1.17 53.22
C LYS A 747 -25.44 2.41 52.95
N PRO A 748 -24.40 2.65 53.77
CA PRO A 748 -23.46 3.73 53.50
C PRO A 748 -22.40 3.32 52.49
N SER A 749 -21.98 4.30 51.64
CA SER A 749 -20.85 4.29 50.75
C SER A 749 -19.55 4.44 51.55
N GLU A 750 -18.63 3.50 51.43
CA GLU A 750 -17.29 3.57 51.99
C GLU A 750 -16.38 4.38 51.07
N ALA A 751 -15.61 5.29 51.64
CA ALA A 751 -14.44 5.93 51.07
C ALA A 751 -13.20 5.09 51.42
N PRO A 752 -12.16 5.04 50.55
CA PRO A 752 -10.97 4.23 50.84
C PRO A 752 -9.94 4.97 51.68
N ALA A 753 -9.40 4.27 52.67
CA ALA A 753 -8.27 4.67 53.50
C ALA A 753 -6.95 4.19 52.88
N GLU A 754 -5.92 5.00 53.10
CA GLU A 754 -4.51 4.78 52.75
C GLU A 754 -3.93 3.50 53.37
N ALA A 755 -3.04 2.86 52.59
CA ALA A 755 -2.22 1.74 53.00
C ALA A 755 -0.80 2.20 53.35
N ALA A 756 -0.30 1.78 54.49
CA ALA A 756 1.12 1.81 54.85
C ALA A 756 1.79 0.47 54.53
N ALA A 757 3.08 0.58 54.18
CA ALA A 757 3.99 -0.48 53.84
C ALA A 757 4.32 -1.41 54.99
N GLU A 758 4.63 -2.66 54.71
CA GLU A 758 5.65 -3.44 55.44
C GLU A 758 6.22 -4.59 54.62
N GLU A 759 7.47 -4.90 54.91
CA GLU A 759 8.49 -5.61 54.18
C GLU A 759 8.33 -7.16 54.14
N ALA A 760 9.15 -7.76 53.25
CA ALA A 760 9.40 -9.17 53.03
C ALA A 760 9.98 -9.91 54.26
N PRO A 761 10.10 -11.28 54.29
CA PRO A 761 11.23 -11.92 53.62
C PRO A 761 11.00 -13.33 53.00
N VAL A 762 11.82 -13.59 52.01
CA VAL A 762 12.61 -14.75 51.57
C VAL A 762 12.47 -16.09 52.37
N GLN A 763 12.26 -17.21 51.60
CA GLN A 763 12.99 -18.48 51.58
C GLN A 763 12.28 -19.43 50.59
N ALA A 764 12.96 -19.85 49.51
CA ALA A 764 13.86 -21.00 49.34
C ALA A 764 13.28 -22.36 49.74
N ASP A 765 13.04 -23.26 48.82
CA ASP A 765 13.81 -24.47 48.59
C ASP A 765 13.11 -25.40 47.55
N ALA A 766 13.87 -25.81 46.62
CA ALA A 766 14.30 -27.10 46.15
C ALA A 766 13.25 -28.22 45.93
N GLY A 767 13.33 -28.76 44.76
CA GLY A 767 13.34 -30.19 44.70
C GLY A 767 12.63 -30.87 43.55
N LYS A 768 13.43 -31.20 42.52
CA LYS A 768 13.51 -32.51 41.83
C LYS A 768 12.25 -33.08 41.15
N LYS A 769 12.43 -33.31 39.91
CA LYS A 769 12.75 -34.54 39.16
C LYS A 769 11.61 -35.28 38.50
N GLU A 770 11.89 -35.58 37.25
CA GLU A 770 11.77 -36.86 36.52
C GLU A 770 10.32 -37.31 36.25
N ASP A 771 9.95 -37.77 35.15
CA ASP A 771 10.47 -38.39 33.95
C ASP A 771 9.29 -38.67 33.00
N GLU A 772 9.60 -38.73 31.74
CA GLU A 772 9.36 -39.80 30.76
C GLU A 772 7.99 -39.94 30.08
N GLN A 773 8.12 -39.85 28.79
CA GLN A 773 7.57 -40.71 27.73
C GLN A 773 6.03 -40.75 27.49
N ALA A 774 5.61 -40.23 26.35
CA ALA A 774 5.21 -41.04 25.20
C ALA A 774 5.07 -40.12 23.96
#